data_b66a79d3abc5147767113f3e2230a4ed
#
_entry.id   b66a79d3abc5147767113f3e2230a4ed
#
_cell.length_a   1.000
_cell.length_b   1.000
_cell.length_c   1.000
_cell.angle_alpha   90.00
_cell.angle_beta   90.00
_cell.angle_gamma   90.00
#
_symmetry.space_group_name_H-M   'P 1'
#
loop_
_entity.id
_entity.type
_entity.pdbx_description
1 polymer ?
#
loop_
_entity_poly.entity_id
_entity_poly.type
_entity_poly.pdbx_seq_one_letter_code
_entity_poly.pdbx_strand_id
1 'polypeptide(L)'
;MGNGLVKPKHLRQPNRHVANLAIGCAASHKFLMDPCLGINVINGPADVLCSKVLELEKELKRKDQQLQDSESHVAELQEQLAMQTKVIAELTKELQSKCIQLNKLQDVVSTQGEHSLQPSPFKVFADRRRGAKEGVSAEPTTQLCDVSRQTLFSLEKATVRKDSSEKKLITDALNKNQFLKRLEPHQTRDMVECMYERTFQQGSYVIRQGEPGNHIFVLKEGSLEVFQQNKLLSSIPVWTAFGELAILYNCTRTASVKAITNVKTWALDREVFQNIMRVTAQTRQEQYRNFLRSVSLLKNLPEDKLTKIMDCLEVEYYDKGDYVIREGEEGNTFFIIAKGKVIVTQSTTDHSQPQVIKNLHKGDYFGEKALISDDVRSANVIADEYNVECLVIDRETFNQTVGTYEELQTYLEGYVANLAQADEKRHAKGRSFCGQLTKEVSLEMIELKEKVAQFPPSPFQNLEVVTTLGVGGFGRVELVKVKNENMAFAMKCIKKKHVVDTKQQEHIYSEKKILEQICSPFVVKLYRTFKDNKYVYMLLEACLGGELWSLLRDRGSFDEFTTKFCVGCVTEAFDYLHQIGIIYRDLKPENLILDAEGYIKLVDFGFAKKIGSGQKTWTFCGTPEYVAPEVILSKGHDFSVDFWSLGILVYELLTGSPPFSGADQMMTYNLILKGIEKLDFPKIITRRPEDLIRRLCRQNPTERLGNLRNGINDIKKHRWLSGFNWDGLKMRKLTSPLKRELSGPTDYSYFDSYPPEVGSPPDELSGWDKDF
;
A
#
# COMPACT_ATOMS: atom_id res chain seq x y z
N MET A 1 -15.54 22.08 -31.53
CA MET A 1 -16.88 21.99 -32.14
C MET A 1 -17.60 20.82 -31.47
N GLY A 2 -18.78 21.05 -30.93
CA GLY A 2 -19.67 20.02 -30.40
C GLY A 2 -19.93 20.12 -28.88
N ASN A 3 -20.56 21.23 -28.44
CA ASN A 3 -21.21 21.33 -27.14
C ASN A 3 -22.46 20.45 -27.10
N GLY A 4 -22.40 19.36 -26.35
CA GLY A 4 -23.55 18.54 -25.96
C GLY A 4 -23.95 18.85 -24.52
N LEU A 5 -24.72 19.89 -24.32
CA LEU A 5 -25.43 20.15 -23.06
C LEU A 5 -26.50 19.07 -22.88
N VAL A 6 -26.26 18.14 -21.95
CA VAL A 6 -27.31 17.22 -21.45
C VAL A 6 -28.25 18.02 -20.56
N LYS A 7 -29.48 18.25 -21.03
CA LYS A 7 -30.57 18.80 -20.24
C LYS A 7 -30.99 17.80 -19.15
N PRO A 8 -31.20 18.21 -17.89
CA PRO A 8 -31.69 17.33 -16.87
C PRO A 8 -33.12 16.90 -17.19
N LYS A 9 -33.36 15.61 -17.17
CA LYS A 9 -34.70 15.00 -17.29
C LYS A 9 -35.53 15.41 -16.09
N HIS A 10 -36.75 15.85 -16.40
CA HIS A 10 -37.84 16.25 -15.51
C HIS A 10 -37.90 15.43 -14.21
N LEU A 11 -37.71 16.07 -13.09
CA LEU A 11 -38.25 15.63 -11.79
C LEU A 11 -39.78 15.63 -11.90
N ARG A 12 -40.38 14.47 -11.69
CA ARG A 12 -41.86 14.32 -11.63
C ARG A 12 -42.38 15.15 -10.49
N GLN A 13 -43.33 16.01 -10.78
CA GLN A 13 -44.15 16.72 -9.78
C GLN A 13 -44.84 15.69 -8.86
N PRO A 14 -44.89 15.94 -7.55
CA PRO A 14 -45.67 15.09 -6.64
C PRO A 14 -47.14 15.14 -6.99
N ASN A 15 -47.77 13.97 -6.97
CA ASN A 15 -49.16 13.71 -7.33
C ASN A 15 -50.11 14.65 -6.59
N ARG A 16 -50.87 15.47 -7.34
CA ARG A 16 -51.99 16.32 -6.88
C ARG A 16 -53.13 15.53 -6.21
N HIS A 17 -53.09 14.24 -6.08
CA HIS A 17 -54.11 13.40 -5.46
C HIS A 17 -54.12 13.39 -3.92
N VAL A 18 -53.04 13.77 -3.25
CA VAL A 18 -53.01 13.82 -1.78
C VAL A 18 -53.63 15.13 -1.25
N ALA A 19 -53.54 16.21 -2.01
CA ALA A 19 -54.15 17.50 -1.61
C ALA A 19 -55.69 17.50 -1.68
N ASN A 20 -56.29 16.66 -2.54
CA ASN A 20 -57.77 16.59 -2.65
C ASN A 20 -58.42 15.69 -1.60
N LEU A 21 -57.66 14.84 -0.90
CA LEU A 21 -58.22 14.06 0.23
C LEU A 21 -58.30 14.87 1.53
N ALA A 22 -57.40 15.85 1.72
CA ALA A 22 -57.45 16.75 2.88
C ALA A 22 -58.58 17.77 2.80
N ILE A 23 -58.96 18.22 1.58
CA ILE A 23 -60.08 19.16 1.36
C ILE A 23 -61.42 18.45 1.51
N GLY A 24 -61.49 17.14 1.23
CA GLY A 24 -62.69 16.32 1.42
C GLY A 24 -63.10 16.13 2.88
N CYS A 25 -62.11 16.05 3.79
CA CYS A 25 -62.38 15.91 5.22
C CYS A 25 -62.81 17.23 5.89
N ALA A 26 -62.27 18.37 5.43
CA ALA A 26 -62.66 19.68 5.99
C ALA A 26 -64.07 20.14 5.57
N ALA A 27 -64.58 19.70 4.41
CA ALA A 27 -65.95 19.98 3.94
C ALA A 27 -67.00 19.14 4.63
N SER A 28 -66.69 17.99 5.18
CA SER A 28 -67.63 17.10 5.89
C SER A 28 -67.93 17.54 7.33
N HIS A 29 -67.13 18.44 7.88
CA HIS A 29 -67.30 18.92 9.27
C HIS A 29 -68.17 20.16 9.40
N LYS A 30 -68.63 20.73 8.26
CA LYS A 30 -69.57 21.90 8.28
C LYS A 30 -71.09 21.55 8.22
N PHE A 31 -71.47 20.27 8.23
CA PHE A 31 -72.88 19.85 8.08
C PHE A 31 -73.43 19.09 9.28
N LEU A 32 -72.87 19.14 10.46
CA LEU A 32 -73.41 18.53 11.66
C LEU A 32 -73.31 19.45 12.89
N MET A 33 -73.93 20.61 12.81
CA MET A 33 -74.40 21.39 13.96
C MET A 33 -75.88 21.69 13.80
N ASP A 34 -76.69 20.77 14.24
CA ASP A 34 -78.11 21.02 14.49
C ASP A 34 -78.31 21.13 16.00
N PRO A 35 -78.81 22.31 16.51
CA PRO A 35 -78.81 22.61 17.95
C PRO A 35 -79.85 21.94 18.80
N CYS A 36 -80.59 20.96 18.31
CA CYS A 36 -81.81 20.50 18.97
C CYS A 36 -81.90 19.06 19.48
N LEU A 37 -80.75 18.33 19.53
CA LEU A 37 -80.77 17.00 20.14
C LEU A 37 -79.54 16.80 21.05
N GLY A 38 -79.79 16.89 22.37
CA GLY A 38 -78.82 16.60 23.42
C GLY A 38 -78.40 15.14 23.43
N ILE A 39 -77.35 14.81 22.68
CA ILE A 39 -76.74 13.53 22.77
C ILE A 39 -75.22 13.81 23.08
N ASN A 40 -74.81 13.37 24.24
CA ASN A 40 -73.39 13.31 24.62
C ASN A 40 -72.67 12.47 23.60
N VAL A 41 -71.88 13.10 22.71
CA VAL A 41 -70.97 12.40 21.83
C VAL A 41 -69.75 12.02 22.62
N ILE A 42 -69.51 10.76 22.78
CA ILE A 42 -68.36 10.12 23.38
C ILE A 42 -67.14 10.62 22.65
N ASN A 43 -66.22 11.30 23.35
CA ASN A 43 -64.89 11.62 22.88
C ASN A 43 -64.15 10.30 22.55
N GLY A 44 -64.04 10.01 21.27
CA GLY A 44 -63.41 8.81 20.74
C GLY A 44 -62.31 9.13 19.69
N PRO A 45 -61.80 8.19 18.97
CA PRO A 45 -60.57 8.25 18.16
C PRO A 45 -60.46 9.39 17.11
N ALA A 46 -61.55 10.14 16.85
CA ALA A 46 -61.57 11.23 15.87
C ALA A 46 -60.72 12.44 16.34
N ASP A 47 -60.77 12.79 17.62
CA ASP A 47 -59.99 13.94 18.17
C ASP A 47 -58.50 13.66 18.20
N VAL A 48 -58.10 12.41 18.43
CA VAL A 48 -56.73 11.97 18.37
C VAL A 48 -56.18 12.00 16.94
N LEU A 49 -57.04 11.65 15.95
CA LEU A 49 -56.68 11.77 14.53
C LEU A 49 -56.52 13.22 14.08
N CYS A 50 -57.44 14.11 14.49
CA CYS A 50 -57.36 15.54 14.18
C CYS A 50 -56.14 16.20 14.79
N SER A 51 -55.76 15.87 16.04
CA SER A 51 -54.54 16.39 16.66
C SER A 51 -53.28 15.91 15.94
N LYS A 52 -53.26 14.65 15.50
CA LYS A 52 -52.13 14.05 14.77
C LYS A 52 -52.00 14.62 13.35
N VAL A 53 -53.13 14.90 12.66
CA VAL A 53 -53.12 15.59 11.35
C VAL A 53 -52.54 16.99 11.50
N LEU A 54 -52.93 17.73 12.54
CA LEU A 54 -52.42 19.09 12.80
C LEU A 54 -50.92 19.11 13.14
N GLU A 55 -50.45 18.08 13.80
CA GLU A 55 -49.03 17.90 14.12
C GLU A 55 -48.22 17.57 12.86
N LEU A 56 -48.73 16.69 12.00
CA LEU A 56 -48.12 16.35 10.70
C LEU A 56 -48.13 17.56 9.73
N GLU A 57 -49.17 18.41 9.74
CA GLU A 57 -49.20 19.64 8.95
C GLU A 57 -48.14 20.65 9.43
N LYS A 58 -47.90 20.74 10.74
CA LYS A 58 -46.82 21.57 11.30
C LYS A 58 -45.44 21.03 10.93
N GLU A 59 -45.26 19.72 10.97
CA GLU A 59 -44.01 19.08 10.59
C GLU A 59 -43.74 19.20 9.09
N LEU A 60 -44.78 19.08 8.25
CA LEU A 60 -44.69 19.31 6.81
C LEU A 60 -44.23 20.74 6.49
N LYS A 61 -44.89 21.75 7.09
CA LYS A 61 -44.50 23.17 6.93
C LYS A 61 -43.05 23.41 7.37
N ARG A 62 -42.59 22.74 8.43
CA ARG A 62 -41.22 22.87 8.88
C ARG A 62 -40.21 22.24 7.88
N LYS A 63 -40.58 21.10 7.28
CA LYS A 63 -39.77 20.46 6.23
C LYS A 63 -39.75 21.24 4.92
N ASP A 64 -40.86 21.84 4.55
CA ASP A 64 -40.96 22.73 3.39
C ASP A 64 -40.05 23.97 3.56
N GLN A 65 -39.99 24.55 4.77
CA GLN A 65 -39.08 25.64 5.07
C GLN A 65 -37.61 25.19 4.99
N GLN A 66 -37.27 24.02 5.54
CA GLN A 66 -35.93 23.46 5.45
C GLN A 66 -35.52 23.16 4.00
N LEU A 67 -36.45 22.71 3.17
CA LEU A 67 -36.20 22.49 1.75
C LEU A 67 -35.93 23.81 1.03
N GLN A 68 -36.69 24.83 1.31
CA GLN A 68 -36.54 26.17 0.73
C GLN A 68 -35.23 26.83 1.12
N ASP A 69 -34.78 26.65 2.38
CA ASP A 69 -33.50 27.10 2.87
C ASP A 69 -32.35 26.35 2.18
N SER A 70 -32.49 25.02 1.96
CA SER A 70 -31.53 24.19 1.26
C SER A 70 -31.43 24.56 -0.23
N GLU A 71 -32.54 24.85 -0.90
CA GLU A 71 -32.59 25.29 -2.29
C GLU A 71 -31.89 26.65 -2.46
N SER A 72 -32.07 27.57 -1.50
CA SER A 72 -31.36 28.87 -1.48
C SER A 72 -29.87 28.67 -1.34
N HIS A 73 -29.43 27.76 -0.47
CA HIS A 73 -28.01 27.47 -0.28
C HIS A 73 -27.36 26.79 -1.51
N VAL A 74 -28.11 25.90 -2.18
CA VAL A 74 -27.68 25.29 -3.45
C VAL A 74 -27.51 26.35 -4.54
N ALA A 75 -28.41 27.32 -4.62
CA ALA A 75 -28.30 28.41 -5.58
C ALA A 75 -27.05 29.27 -5.32
N GLU A 76 -26.76 29.59 -4.06
CA GLU A 76 -25.55 30.33 -3.65
C GLU A 76 -24.28 29.57 -4.00
N LEU A 77 -24.23 28.25 -3.75
CA LEU A 77 -23.10 27.39 -4.12
C LEU A 77 -22.91 27.29 -5.64
N GLN A 78 -24.01 27.28 -6.40
CA GLN A 78 -23.94 27.30 -7.87
C GLN A 78 -23.36 28.61 -8.40
N GLU A 79 -23.70 29.73 -7.80
CA GLU A 79 -23.12 31.04 -8.16
C GLU A 79 -21.63 31.12 -7.84
N GLN A 80 -21.22 30.62 -6.66
CA GLN A 80 -19.80 30.51 -6.28
C GLN A 80 -19.02 29.62 -7.25
N LEU A 81 -19.59 28.48 -7.65
CA LEU A 81 -18.99 27.56 -8.62
C LEU A 81 -18.83 28.22 -10.00
N ALA A 82 -19.84 28.99 -10.45
CA ALA A 82 -19.77 29.73 -11.71
C ALA A 82 -18.68 30.80 -11.68
N MET A 83 -18.51 31.50 -10.55
CA MET A 83 -17.45 32.47 -10.35
C MET A 83 -16.06 31.83 -10.37
N GLN A 84 -15.86 30.71 -9.67
CA GLN A 84 -14.61 29.97 -9.69
C GLN A 84 -14.27 29.43 -11.09
N THR A 85 -15.27 28.96 -11.83
CA THR A 85 -15.09 28.47 -13.21
C THR A 85 -14.60 29.59 -14.13
N LYS A 86 -15.09 30.81 -13.94
CA LYS A 86 -14.64 31.97 -14.68
C LYS A 86 -13.20 32.33 -14.38
N VAL A 87 -12.80 32.28 -13.10
CA VAL A 87 -11.41 32.54 -12.68
C VAL A 87 -10.46 31.48 -13.25
N ILE A 88 -10.87 30.20 -13.24
CA ILE A 88 -10.08 29.12 -13.84
C ILE A 88 -9.91 29.35 -15.34
N ALA A 89 -10.94 29.76 -16.05
CA ALA A 89 -10.86 30.07 -17.48
C ALA A 89 -9.91 31.22 -17.78
N GLU A 90 -9.90 32.27 -16.96
CA GLU A 90 -8.96 33.42 -17.09
C GLU A 90 -7.51 32.98 -16.82
N LEU A 91 -7.27 32.23 -15.74
CA LEU A 91 -5.94 31.69 -15.41
C LEU A 91 -5.42 30.76 -16.51
N THR A 92 -6.29 29.94 -17.08
CA THR A 92 -5.93 29.04 -18.20
C THR A 92 -5.50 29.84 -19.43
N LYS A 93 -6.20 30.93 -19.73
CA LYS A 93 -5.88 31.80 -20.85
C LYS A 93 -4.54 32.54 -20.63
N GLU A 94 -4.29 32.97 -19.38
CA GLU A 94 -3.01 33.59 -19.00
C GLU A 94 -1.86 32.61 -19.11
N LEU A 95 -2.06 31.35 -18.65
CA LEU A 95 -1.08 30.29 -18.77
C LEU A 95 -0.75 29.94 -20.22
N GLN A 96 -1.77 29.85 -21.09
CA GLN A 96 -1.57 29.69 -22.53
C GLN A 96 -0.76 30.84 -23.16
N SER A 97 -1.06 32.07 -22.75
CA SER A 97 -0.30 33.26 -23.23
C SER A 97 1.17 33.19 -22.81
N LYS A 98 1.45 32.82 -21.55
CA LYS A 98 2.83 32.65 -21.05
C LYS A 98 3.56 31.47 -21.72
N CYS A 99 2.87 30.37 -22.04
CA CYS A 99 3.44 29.28 -22.81
C CYS A 99 3.83 29.73 -24.24
N ILE A 100 2.99 30.53 -24.89
CA ILE A 100 3.30 31.08 -26.22
C ILE A 100 4.52 32.04 -26.16
N GLN A 101 4.63 32.85 -25.10
CA GLN A 101 5.80 33.72 -24.88
C GLN A 101 7.07 32.91 -24.62
N LEU A 102 6.98 31.81 -23.82
CA LEU A 102 8.09 30.90 -23.56
C LEU A 102 8.58 30.21 -24.85
N ASN A 103 7.66 29.73 -25.69
CA ASN A 103 8.00 29.12 -26.96
C ASN A 103 8.68 30.13 -27.93
N LYS A 104 8.20 31.40 -27.95
CA LYS A 104 8.86 32.44 -28.73
C LYS A 104 10.26 32.79 -28.21
N LEU A 105 10.46 32.74 -26.88
CA LEU A 105 11.79 32.92 -26.29
C LEU A 105 12.72 31.74 -26.60
N GLN A 106 12.19 30.50 -26.61
CA GLN A 106 12.92 29.32 -27.04
C GLN A 106 13.33 29.39 -28.53
N ASP A 107 12.46 29.88 -29.41
CA ASP A 107 12.78 30.07 -30.81
C ASP A 107 13.84 31.16 -31.02
N VAL A 108 13.87 32.24 -30.19
CA VAL A 108 14.90 33.27 -30.22
C VAL A 108 16.25 32.76 -29.70
N VAL A 109 16.24 31.89 -28.67
CA VAL A 109 17.46 31.28 -28.11
C VAL A 109 18.04 30.22 -29.07
N SER A 110 17.21 29.53 -29.84
CA SER A 110 17.67 28.54 -30.82
C SER A 110 18.26 29.15 -32.08
N THR A 111 18.05 30.47 -32.32
CA THR A 111 18.62 31.22 -33.45
C THR A 111 19.92 31.98 -33.13
N GLN A 112 20.37 31.99 -31.88
CA GLN A 112 21.63 32.61 -31.47
C GLN A 112 22.54 31.62 -30.76
N GLY A 113 23.43 30.99 -31.51
CA GLY A 113 24.71 30.48 -30.99
C GLY A 113 24.75 29.02 -30.62
N GLU A 114 25.65 28.42 -31.28
CA GLU A 114 26.21 27.07 -31.08
C GLU A 114 26.67 26.82 -29.63
N HIS A 115 26.46 25.55 -29.19
CA HIS A 115 27.06 24.94 -28.02
C HIS A 115 26.69 25.46 -26.61
N SER A 116 25.51 25.08 -26.14
CA SER A 116 25.34 24.60 -24.76
C SER A 116 24.19 23.63 -24.72
N LEU A 117 24.51 22.38 -24.38
CA LEU A 117 23.58 21.29 -24.12
C LEU A 117 22.60 21.72 -23.02
N GLN A 118 21.35 22.03 -23.38
CA GLN A 118 20.26 22.10 -22.40
C GLN A 118 20.01 20.70 -21.85
N PRO A 119 19.87 20.51 -20.53
CA PRO A 119 19.50 19.23 -19.97
C PRO A 119 18.10 18.87 -20.45
N SER A 120 17.96 17.72 -21.13
CA SER A 120 16.66 17.14 -21.45
C SER A 120 15.81 17.00 -20.18
N PRO A 121 14.47 16.95 -20.24
CA PRO A 121 13.63 16.62 -19.10
C PRO A 121 14.08 15.35 -18.36
N PHE A 122 14.70 14.43 -19.08
CA PHE A 122 15.38 13.25 -18.57
C PHE A 122 16.54 13.55 -17.63
N LYS A 123 17.34 14.62 -17.88
CA LYS A 123 18.46 14.98 -17.00
C LYS A 123 18.00 15.47 -15.62
N VAL A 124 16.93 16.26 -15.57
CA VAL A 124 16.35 16.74 -14.30
C VAL A 124 15.77 15.59 -13.49
N PHE A 125 15.18 14.59 -14.17
CA PHE A 125 14.66 13.37 -13.53
C PHE A 125 15.80 12.46 -13.03
N ALA A 126 16.87 12.32 -13.80
CA ALA A 126 18.07 11.57 -13.44
C ALA A 126 18.79 12.16 -12.23
N ASP A 127 18.92 13.49 -12.14
CA ASP A 127 19.54 14.15 -10.99
C ASP A 127 18.68 14.07 -9.72
N ARG A 128 17.34 14.08 -9.84
CA ARG A 128 16.44 13.79 -8.72
C ARG A 128 16.59 12.33 -8.21
N ARG A 129 16.74 11.36 -9.11
CA ARG A 129 16.92 9.95 -8.75
C ARG A 129 18.30 9.62 -8.22
N ARG A 130 19.35 10.36 -8.60
CA ARG A 130 20.68 10.22 -7.98
C ARG A 130 20.65 10.47 -6.47
N GLY A 131 19.80 11.38 -5.99
CA GLY A 131 19.50 11.56 -4.56
C GLY A 131 18.57 10.51 -3.95
N ALA A 132 17.83 9.76 -4.77
CA ALA A 132 16.85 8.74 -4.36
C ALA A 132 17.41 7.31 -4.40
N LYS A 133 18.72 7.10 -4.59
CA LYS A 133 19.38 5.78 -4.45
C LYS A 133 19.20 5.19 -3.05
N GLU A 134 18.85 6.01 -2.08
CA GLU A 134 18.49 5.60 -0.72
C GLU A 134 16.98 5.35 -0.65
N GLY A 135 16.58 4.08 -0.68
CA GLY A 135 15.21 3.69 -0.35
C GLY A 135 14.85 4.21 1.05
N VAL A 136 13.62 4.62 1.23
CA VAL A 136 13.14 5.13 2.52
C VAL A 136 12.90 3.93 3.43
N SER A 137 13.63 3.83 4.55
CA SER A 137 13.35 2.88 5.62
C SER A 137 12.92 3.59 6.90
N ALA A 138 11.84 3.11 7.50
CA ALA A 138 11.21 3.73 8.65
C ALA A 138 11.56 3.12 10.00
N GLU A 139 12.30 2.03 10.06
CA GLU A 139 12.57 1.38 11.34
C GLU A 139 14.00 1.61 11.84
N PRO A 140 14.14 2.18 13.05
CA PRO A 140 15.18 1.74 13.96
C PRO A 140 14.76 0.38 14.50
N THR A 141 15.57 -0.64 14.29
CA THR A 141 15.36 -1.97 14.83
C THR A 141 15.51 -1.96 16.34
N THR A 142 14.40 -1.94 17.04
CA THR A 142 14.31 -2.44 18.40
C THR A 142 13.49 -3.72 18.35
N GLN A 143 14.08 -4.81 18.79
CA GLN A 143 13.37 -6.06 19.09
C GLN A 143 12.27 -5.80 20.11
N LEU A 144 11.09 -5.46 19.64
CA LEU A 144 9.88 -5.45 20.42
C LEU A 144 8.91 -6.45 19.79
N CYS A 145 9.37 -7.71 19.72
CA CYS A 145 8.55 -8.81 19.21
C CYS A 145 7.33 -9.12 20.09
N ASP A 146 7.31 -8.65 21.36
CA ASP A 146 6.25 -8.97 22.33
C ASP A 146 5.86 -7.75 23.19
N VAL A 147 5.53 -6.63 22.55
CA VAL A 147 4.99 -5.51 23.31
C VAL A 147 3.48 -5.67 23.41
N SER A 148 3.03 -6.29 24.50
CA SER A 148 1.63 -6.24 24.91
C SER A 148 1.17 -4.78 25.07
N ARG A 149 -0.15 -4.53 24.94
CA ARG A 149 -0.76 -3.21 25.14
C ARG A 149 -0.28 -2.52 26.43
N GLN A 150 0.06 -3.28 27.47
CA GLN A 150 0.62 -2.79 28.74
C GLN A 150 2.03 -2.20 28.61
N THR A 151 2.84 -2.68 27.65
CA THR A 151 4.22 -2.18 27.45
C THR A 151 4.25 -0.91 26.58
N LEU A 152 3.22 -0.65 25.76
CA LEU A 152 3.04 0.65 25.09
C LEU A 152 2.89 1.80 26.10
N PHE A 153 2.24 1.54 27.23
CA PHE A 153 2.07 2.51 28.33
C PHE A 153 3.27 2.59 29.28
N SER A 154 4.17 1.60 29.26
CA SER A 154 5.35 1.54 30.11
C SER A 154 6.62 2.13 29.48
N LEU A 155 6.57 2.60 28.23
CA LEU A 155 7.61 3.47 27.66
C LEU A 155 7.52 4.81 28.41
N GLU A 156 8.28 4.89 29.49
CA GLU A 156 8.39 5.96 30.47
C GLU A 156 8.70 7.33 29.85
N LYS A 157 7.69 7.99 29.32
CA LYS A 157 7.61 9.45 29.42
C LYS A 157 6.35 9.72 30.22
N ALA A 158 6.54 10.27 31.43
CA ALA A 158 5.50 10.60 32.38
C ALA A 158 4.18 10.95 31.65
N THR A 159 3.16 10.13 31.86
CA THR A 159 1.82 10.42 31.37
C THR A 159 1.36 11.71 32.04
N VAL A 160 1.54 12.82 31.33
CA VAL A 160 0.94 14.08 31.76
C VAL A 160 -0.56 13.83 31.81
N ARG A 161 -1.13 13.98 33.01
CA ARG A 161 -2.56 13.73 33.22
C ARG A 161 -3.37 14.75 32.42
N LYS A 162 -3.96 14.30 31.32
CA LYS A 162 -4.90 15.10 30.51
C LYS A 162 -6.28 14.98 31.14
N ASP A 163 -6.97 16.11 31.28
CA ASP A 163 -8.36 16.08 31.69
C ASP A 163 -9.26 15.60 30.50
N SER A 164 -10.53 15.32 30.82
CA SER A 164 -11.49 14.83 29.83
C SER A 164 -11.77 15.86 28.72
N SER A 165 -11.70 17.16 29.04
CA SER A 165 -11.89 18.25 28.09
C SER A 165 -10.72 18.34 27.11
N GLU A 166 -9.48 18.29 27.60
CA GLU A 166 -8.28 18.28 26.77
C GLU A 166 -8.23 17.06 25.83
N LYS A 167 -8.54 15.87 26.34
CA LYS A 167 -8.63 14.65 25.52
C LYS A 167 -9.63 14.81 24.38
N LYS A 168 -10.78 15.43 24.65
CA LYS A 168 -11.79 15.71 23.62
C LYS A 168 -11.28 16.70 22.58
N LEU A 169 -10.65 17.81 23.00
CA LEU A 169 -10.11 18.82 22.08
C LEU A 169 -9.00 18.26 21.19
N ILE A 170 -8.11 17.43 21.74
CA ILE A 170 -7.08 16.74 20.97
C ILE A 170 -7.74 15.77 19.96
N THR A 171 -8.72 14.98 20.39
CA THR A 171 -9.47 14.06 19.52
C THR A 171 -10.13 14.81 18.37
N ASP A 172 -10.79 15.92 18.64
CA ASP A 172 -11.44 16.76 17.65
C ASP A 172 -10.40 17.36 16.67
N ALA A 173 -9.23 17.78 17.16
CA ALA A 173 -8.14 18.27 16.30
C ALA A 173 -7.60 17.20 15.36
N LEU A 174 -7.40 15.96 15.85
CA LEU A 174 -6.96 14.83 15.02
C LEU A 174 -8.02 14.47 13.98
N ASN A 175 -9.29 14.42 14.35
CA ASN A 175 -10.41 14.08 13.47
C ASN A 175 -10.70 15.14 12.39
N LYS A 176 -10.36 16.42 12.63
CA LYS A 176 -10.45 17.49 11.64
C LYS A 176 -9.34 17.41 10.58
N ASN A 177 -8.21 16.76 10.90
CA ASN A 177 -7.12 16.63 9.95
C ASN A 177 -7.52 15.66 8.84
N GLN A 178 -7.34 16.08 7.57
CA GLN A 178 -7.80 15.33 6.40
C GLN A 178 -7.16 13.93 6.23
N PHE A 179 -6.00 13.71 6.83
CA PHE A 179 -5.28 12.43 6.78
C PHE A 179 -5.60 11.56 7.99
N LEU A 180 -5.66 12.14 9.19
CA LEU A 180 -5.86 11.43 10.44
C LEU A 180 -7.33 11.04 10.69
N LYS A 181 -8.30 11.72 10.07
CA LYS A 181 -9.74 11.38 10.18
C LYS A 181 -10.10 9.96 9.71
N ARG A 182 -9.17 9.30 8.99
CA ARG A 182 -9.34 7.91 8.53
C ARG A 182 -8.95 6.87 9.57
N LEU A 183 -8.38 7.31 10.70
CA LEU A 183 -8.01 6.42 11.79
C LEU A 183 -9.26 5.91 12.52
N GLU A 184 -9.18 4.70 13.01
CA GLU A 184 -10.26 4.10 13.80
C GLU A 184 -10.35 4.77 15.19
N PRO A 185 -11.55 4.87 15.81
CA PRO A 185 -11.74 5.59 17.08
C PRO A 185 -10.82 5.12 18.22
N HIS A 186 -10.46 3.82 18.24
CA HIS A 186 -9.56 3.29 19.26
C HIS A 186 -8.10 3.68 18.99
N GLN A 187 -7.66 3.77 17.71
CA GLN A 187 -6.33 4.28 17.36
C GLN A 187 -6.17 5.74 17.77
N THR A 188 -7.18 6.56 17.47
CA THR A 188 -7.20 7.97 17.89
C THR A 188 -7.15 8.09 19.42
N ARG A 189 -7.87 7.24 20.17
CA ARG A 189 -7.83 7.21 21.62
C ARG A 189 -6.44 6.88 22.14
N ASP A 190 -5.81 5.82 21.63
CA ASP A 190 -4.48 5.40 22.03
C ASP A 190 -3.43 6.48 21.71
N MET A 191 -3.55 7.17 20.58
CA MET A 191 -2.72 8.34 20.25
C MET A 191 -2.87 9.46 21.28
N VAL A 192 -4.11 9.84 21.61
CA VAL A 192 -4.40 10.89 22.59
C VAL A 192 -3.81 10.55 23.97
N GLU A 193 -3.88 9.29 24.40
CA GLU A 193 -3.27 8.86 25.68
C GLU A 193 -1.75 8.97 25.65
N CYS A 194 -1.09 8.65 24.53
CA CYS A 194 0.36 8.67 24.40
C CYS A 194 0.95 10.06 24.11
N MET A 195 0.16 11.08 23.75
CA MET A 195 0.67 12.44 23.54
C MET A 195 1.19 13.07 24.83
N TYR A 196 2.25 13.88 24.72
CA TYR A 196 2.87 14.61 25.82
C TYR A 196 3.06 16.09 25.48
N GLU A 197 3.18 16.95 26.49
CA GLU A 197 3.31 18.39 26.30
C GLU A 197 4.74 18.77 25.89
N ARG A 198 4.88 19.63 24.87
CA ARG A 198 6.14 20.30 24.47
C ARG A 198 5.94 21.79 24.39
N THR A 199 6.92 22.54 24.91
CA THR A 199 6.94 23.98 24.90
C THR A 199 8.03 24.50 23.95
N PHE A 200 7.73 25.60 23.26
CA PHE A 200 8.67 26.26 22.35
C PHE A 200 8.69 27.75 22.67
N GLN A 201 9.90 28.32 22.71
CA GLN A 201 10.08 29.76 22.95
C GLN A 201 9.74 30.55 21.69
N GLN A 202 9.31 31.80 21.87
CA GLN A 202 9.10 32.75 20.77
C GLN A 202 10.32 32.80 19.85
N GLY A 203 10.09 32.80 18.55
CA GLY A 203 11.12 32.87 17.51
C GLY A 203 11.78 31.52 17.17
N SER A 204 11.56 30.45 17.98
CA SER A 204 12.13 29.13 17.68
C SER A 204 11.33 28.40 16.60
N TYR A 205 11.97 27.45 15.94
CA TYR A 205 11.32 26.55 14.98
C TYR A 205 10.78 25.30 15.69
N VAL A 206 9.50 25.02 15.53
CA VAL A 206 8.87 23.75 15.92
C VAL A 206 9.19 22.66 14.90
N ILE A 207 9.18 23.07 13.62
CA ILE A 207 9.50 22.23 12.46
C ILE A 207 10.39 23.03 11.51
N ARG A 208 11.43 22.40 10.94
CA ARG A 208 12.23 22.98 9.86
C ARG A 208 12.05 22.21 8.57
N GLN A 209 11.85 22.92 7.47
CA GLN A 209 11.73 22.34 6.13
C GLN A 209 12.99 21.53 5.79
N GLY A 210 12.81 20.33 5.21
CA GLY A 210 13.88 19.43 4.80
C GLY A 210 14.42 18.51 5.90
N GLU A 211 14.11 18.77 7.20
CA GLU A 211 14.51 17.87 8.28
C GLU A 211 13.63 16.62 8.34
N PRO A 212 14.15 15.46 8.83
CA PRO A 212 13.33 14.29 9.10
C PRO A 212 12.22 14.59 10.12
N GLY A 213 11.02 14.04 9.89
CA GLY A 213 9.89 14.26 10.76
C GLY A 213 9.68 13.19 11.81
N ASN A 214 9.98 13.46 13.07
CA ASN A 214 9.87 12.48 14.16
C ASN A 214 8.68 12.71 15.11
N HIS A 215 7.89 13.78 14.90
CA HIS A 215 6.78 14.13 15.77
C HIS A 215 5.59 14.65 14.96
N ILE A 216 4.38 14.37 15.45
CA ILE A 216 3.16 15.11 15.11
C ILE A 216 2.80 16.00 16.31
N PHE A 217 2.16 17.13 16.02
CA PHE A 217 1.81 18.12 17.01
C PHE A 217 0.34 18.51 16.93
N VAL A 218 -0.25 18.87 18.07
CA VAL A 218 -1.52 19.59 18.17
C VAL A 218 -1.24 20.89 18.93
N LEU A 219 -1.54 22.03 18.35
CA LEU A 219 -1.33 23.35 18.98
C LEU A 219 -2.31 23.52 20.14
N LYS A 220 -1.80 23.71 21.36
CA LYS A 220 -2.60 23.96 22.57
C LYS A 220 -2.73 25.44 22.84
N GLU A 221 -1.61 26.19 22.88
CA GLU A 221 -1.54 27.60 23.23
C GLU A 221 -0.48 28.30 22.36
N GLY A 222 -0.70 29.58 22.07
CA GLY A 222 0.22 30.41 21.32
C GLY A 222 -0.13 30.57 19.85
N SER A 223 0.81 31.10 19.07
CA SER A 223 0.67 31.36 17.63
C SER A 223 1.82 30.80 16.84
N LEU A 224 1.51 30.10 15.76
CA LEU A 224 2.45 29.45 14.85
C LEU A 224 2.22 29.95 13.42
N GLU A 225 3.31 30.17 12.69
CA GLU A 225 3.30 30.48 11.25
C GLU A 225 4.05 29.42 10.45
N VAL A 226 3.51 29.14 9.26
CA VAL A 226 4.04 28.16 8.32
C VAL A 226 4.77 28.88 7.19
N PHE A 227 6.02 28.48 6.94
CA PHE A 227 6.87 29.01 5.89
C PHE A 227 7.31 27.89 4.94
N GLN A 228 7.30 28.16 3.66
CA GLN A 228 7.90 27.30 2.63
C GLN A 228 8.85 28.13 1.77
N GLN A 229 10.09 27.70 1.64
CA GLN A 229 11.15 28.45 0.94
C GLN A 229 11.23 29.91 1.41
N ASN A 230 11.14 30.14 2.73
CA ASN A 230 11.12 31.46 3.39
C ASN A 230 9.89 32.35 3.08
N LYS A 231 8.89 31.85 2.36
CA LYS A 231 7.63 32.55 2.10
C LYS A 231 6.57 32.12 3.13
N LEU A 232 5.92 33.10 3.77
CA LEU A 232 4.79 32.84 4.66
C LEU A 232 3.62 32.25 3.86
N LEU A 233 3.13 31.09 4.26
CA LEU A 233 1.97 30.42 3.66
C LEU A 233 0.69 30.64 4.46
N SER A 234 0.72 30.40 5.77
CA SER A 234 -0.46 30.46 6.64
C SER A 234 -0.07 30.51 8.10
N SER A 235 -1.05 30.74 8.99
CA SER A 235 -0.96 30.53 10.43
C SER A 235 -1.70 29.26 10.83
N ILE A 236 -1.29 28.64 11.95
CA ILE A 236 -1.94 27.44 12.50
C ILE A 236 -2.84 27.87 13.66
N PRO A 237 -4.16 27.65 13.58
CA PRO A 237 -5.08 27.91 14.68
C PRO A 237 -4.83 26.98 15.87
N VAL A 238 -5.18 27.42 17.09
CA VAL A 238 -5.20 26.55 18.28
C VAL A 238 -6.12 25.34 18.05
N TRP A 239 -5.79 24.21 18.68
CA TRP A 239 -6.47 22.93 18.51
C TRP A 239 -6.50 22.43 17.04
N THR A 240 -5.35 22.61 16.36
CA THR A 240 -5.11 22.07 15.02
C THR A 240 -3.93 21.11 15.05
N ALA A 241 -4.09 19.94 14.43
CA ALA A 241 -3.02 18.97 14.24
C ALA A 241 -2.16 19.34 13.03
N PHE A 242 -0.83 19.24 13.18
CA PHE A 242 0.12 19.55 12.11
C PHE A 242 1.38 18.69 12.19
N GLY A 243 2.12 18.59 11.08
CA GLY A 243 3.34 17.81 10.99
C GLY A 243 3.10 16.30 10.79
N GLU A 244 1.87 15.89 10.51
CA GLU A 244 1.44 14.50 10.33
C GLU A 244 2.05 13.85 9.09
N LEU A 245 2.30 14.61 8.02
CA LEU A 245 2.76 14.08 6.75
C LEU A 245 4.09 13.34 6.87
N ALA A 246 5.01 13.91 7.61
CA ALA A 246 6.33 13.30 7.79
C ALA A 246 6.28 12.02 8.64
N ILE A 247 5.27 11.87 9.51
CA ILE A 247 5.07 10.66 10.30
C ILE A 247 4.38 9.57 9.51
N LEU A 248 3.30 9.94 8.79
CA LEU A 248 2.50 9.00 8.01
C LEU A 248 3.32 8.39 6.85
N TYR A 249 4.12 9.21 6.17
CA TYR A 249 4.74 8.85 4.89
C TYR A 249 6.28 8.78 4.94
N ASN A 250 6.88 8.86 6.12
CA ASN A 250 8.34 8.84 6.29
C ASN A 250 9.10 9.82 5.37
N CYS A 251 8.53 10.99 5.16
CA CYS A 251 9.15 12.01 4.33
C CYS A 251 9.81 13.11 5.18
N THR A 252 10.67 13.90 4.57
CA THR A 252 11.17 15.14 5.16
C THR A 252 10.05 16.16 5.31
N ARG A 253 10.24 17.13 6.19
CA ARG A 253 9.29 18.23 6.42
C ARG A 253 9.11 19.08 5.17
N THR A 254 7.88 19.24 4.73
CA THR A 254 7.52 20.00 3.52
C THR A 254 7.57 21.51 3.73
N ALA A 255 7.45 21.97 4.98
CA ALA A 255 7.46 23.37 5.37
C ALA A 255 8.09 23.56 6.74
N SER A 256 8.52 24.78 7.06
CA SER A 256 8.96 25.20 8.39
C SER A 256 7.77 25.76 9.18
N VAL A 257 7.71 25.47 10.48
CA VAL A 257 6.73 26.02 11.42
C VAL A 257 7.48 26.77 12.50
N LYS A 258 7.24 28.08 12.64
CA LYS A 258 7.92 28.98 13.56
C LYS A 258 6.98 29.48 14.64
N ALA A 259 7.43 29.52 15.88
CA ALA A 259 6.73 30.06 17.01
C ALA A 259 6.78 31.59 17.02
N ILE A 260 5.63 32.25 16.91
CA ILE A 260 5.52 33.71 16.95
C ILE A 260 5.37 34.23 18.38
N THR A 261 4.81 33.43 19.23
CA THR A 261 4.74 33.64 20.68
C THR A 261 5.39 32.45 21.41
N ASN A 262 5.39 32.42 22.74
CA ASN A 262 5.64 31.19 23.45
C ASN A 262 4.49 30.22 23.18
N VAL A 263 4.81 28.99 22.83
CA VAL A 263 3.86 27.99 22.30
C VAL A 263 3.88 26.73 23.17
N LYS A 264 2.69 26.20 23.46
CA LYS A 264 2.52 24.85 24.01
C LYS A 264 1.83 23.94 23.00
N THR A 265 2.35 22.75 22.84
CA THR A 265 1.80 21.74 21.92
C THR A 265 1.68 20.41 22.62
N TRP A 266 0.70 19.60 22.20
CA TRP A 266 0.71 18.16 22.43
C TRP A 266 1.52 17.51 21.31
N ALA A 267 2.49 16.66 21.65
CA ALA A 267 3.37 15.96 20.70
C ALA A 267 3.21 14.45 20.82
N LEU A 268 3.33 13.74 19.69
CA LEU A 268 3.40 12.29 19.64
C LEU A 268 4.62 11.89 18.79
N ASP A 269 5.43 11.00 19.32
CA ASP A 269 6.58 10.44 18.61
C ASP A 269 6.12 9.52 17.48
N ARG A 270 6.87 9.53 16.38
CA ARG A 270 6.64 8.68 15.23
C ARG A 270 6.66 7.18 15.58
N GLU A 271 7.63 6.74 16.37
CA GLU A 271 7.74 5.34 16.81
C GLU A 271 6.49 4.88 17.54
N VAL A 272 5.95 5.75 18.43
CA VAL A 272 4.71 5.47 19.17
C VAL A 272 3.53 5.38 18.21
N PHE A 273 3.41 6.32 17.26
CA PHE A 273 2.37 6.27 16.23
C PHE A 273 2.42 4.96 15.44
N GLN A 274 3.60 4.60 14.92
CA GLN A 274 3.77 3.37 14.14
C GLN A 274 3.46 2.12 14.96
N ASN A 275 3.83 2.10 16.24
CA ASN A 275 3.50 1.00 17.14
C ASN A 275 1.99 0.88 17.38
N ILE A 276 1.27 1.99 17.59
CA ILE A 276 -0.18 1.99 17.72
C ILE A 276 -0.81 1.38 16.45
N MET A 277 -0.39 1.82 15.27
CA MET A 277 -0.91 1.33 14.01
C MET A 277 -0.65 -0.18 13.84
N ARG A 278 0.59 -0.62 14.12
CA ARG A 278 0.99 -2.02 14.03
C ARG A 278 0.23 -2.92 15.00
N VAL A 279 0.22 -2.58 16.29
CA VAL A 279 -0.45 -3.38 17.33
C VAL A 279 -1.94 -3.50 17.05
N THR A 280 -2.57 -2.41 16.61
CA THR A 280 -3.98 -2.44 16.23
C THR A 280 -4.24 -3.36 15.05
N ALA A 281 -3.44 -3.26 13.99
CA ALA A 281 -3.58 -4.11 12.81
C ALA A 281 -3.33 -5.59 13.15
N GLN A 282 -2.32 -5.89 13.98
CA GLN A 282 -2.03 -7.25 14.43
C GLN A 282 -3.16 -7.81 15.30
N THR A 283 -3.65 -7.04 16.28
CA THR A 283 -4.76 -7.45 17.15
C THR A 283 -6.02 -7.74 16.34
N ARG A 284 -6.34 -6.89 15.36
CA ARG A 284 -7.47 -7.09 14.47
C ARG A 284 -7.32 -8.35 13.61
N GLN A 285 -6.14 -8.56 13.03
CA GLN A 285 -5.85 -9.75 12.25
C GLN A 285 -5.98 -11.03 13.10
N GLU A 286 -5.48 -10.99 14.35
CA GLU A 286 -5.59 -12.12 15.26
C GLU A 286 -7.04 -12.37 15.71
N GLN A 287 -7.82 -11.33 15.96
CA GLN A 287 -9.24 -11.45 16.26
C GLN A 287 -10.02 -12.08 15.10
N TYR A 288 -9.80 -11.62 13.86
CA TYR A 288 -10.44 -12.21 12.69
C TYR A 288 -9.97 -13.65 12.46
N ARG A 289 -8.69 -13.93 12.63
CA ARG A 289 -8.15 -15.30 12.54
C ARG A 289 -8.85 -16.24 13.53
N ASN A 290 -8.89 -15.86 14.81
CA ASN A 290 -9.53 -16.64 15.86
C ASN A 290 -11.02 -16.82 15.60
N PHE A 291 -11.69 -15.76 15.11
CA PHE A 291 -13.09 -15.82 14.73
C PHE A 291 -13.33 -16.78 13.55
N LEU A 292 -12.58 -16.67 12.46
CA LEU A 292 -12.72 -17.56 11.29
C LEU A 292 -12.37 -19.02 11.63
N ARG A 293 -11.43 -19.25 12.55
CA ARG A 293 -11.15 -20.57 13.09
C ARG A 293 -12.32 -21.16 13.88
N SER A 294 -13.22 -20.33 14.40
CA SER A 294 -14.45 -20.81 15.06
C SER A 294 -15.56 -21.17 14.07
N VAL A 295 -15.49 -20.70 12.82
CA VAL A 295 -16.45 -21.04 11.77
C VAL A 295 -16.21 -22.46 11.28
N SER A 296 -17.23 -23.31 11.34
CA SER A 296 -17.11 -24.77 11.08
C SER A 296 -16.53 -25.08 9.69
N LEU A 297 -16.87 -24.31 8.68
CA LEU A 297 -16.39 -24.46 7.30
C LEU A 297 -14.88 -24.12 7.16
N LEU A 298 -14.36 -23.17 7.95
CA LEU A 298 -13.03 -22.58 7.77
C LEU A 298 -12.00 -23.05 8.80
N LYS A 299 -12.45 -23.72 9.87
CA LYS A 299 -11.60 -24.08 11.03
C LYS A 299 -10.34 -24.89 10.71
N ASN A 300 -10.39 -25.73 9.67
CA ASN A 300 -9.31 -26.65 9.30
C ASN A 300 -8.47 -26.15 8.11
N LEU A 301 -8.70 -24.93 7.62
CA LEU A 301 -7.94 -24.38 6.50
C LEU A 301 -6.48 -24.13 6.87
N PRO A 302 -5.54 -24.33 5.92
CA PRO A 302 -4.16 -23.88 6.07
C PRO A 302 -4.08 -22.38 6.33
N GLU A 303 -3.03 -21.95 7.00
CA GLU A 303 -2.85 -20.55 7.41
C GLU A 303 -2.78 -19.58 6.23
N ASP A 304 -2.15 -19.99 5.13
CA ASP A 304 -2.06 -19.19 3.90
C ASP A 304 -3.43 -18.95 3.26
N LYS A 305 -4.29 -19.97 3.23
CA LYS A 305 -5.66 -19.87 2.71
C LYS A 305 -6.55 -19.03 3.62
N LEU A 306 -6.45 -19.24 4.92
CA LEU A 306 -7.20 -18.46 5.90
C LEU A 306 -6.83 -16.97 5.84
N THR A 307 -5.54 -16.65 5.72
CA THR A 307 -5.07 -15.27 5.56
C THR A 307 -5.62 -14.64 4.28
N LYS A 308 -5.61 -15.36 3.16
CA LYS A 308 -6.20 -14.85 1.91
C LYS A 308 -7.69 -14.57 2.04
N ILE A 309 -8.45 -15.45 2.72
CA ILE A 309 -9.86 -15.19 3.01
C ILE A 309 -10.02 -13.92 3.85
N MET A 310 -9.25 -13.79 4.94
CA MET A 310 -9.31 -12.60 5.81
C MET A 310 -9.06 -11.29 5.05
N ASP A 311 -8.18 -11.32 4.07
CA ASP A 311 -7.83 -10.13 3.27
C ASP A 311 -8.90 -9.76 2.24
N CYS A 312 -9.77 -10.73 1.87
CA CYS A 312 -10.86 -10.53 0.90
C CYS A 312 -12.20 -10.18 1.53
N LEU A 313 -12.36 -10.42 2.84
CA LEU A 313 -13.63 -10.18 3.52
C LEU A 313 -13.93 -8.69 3.63
N GLU A 314 -15.11 -8.30 3.17
CA GLU A 314 -15.69 -7.00 3.39
C GLU A 314 -16.65 -7.04 4.60
N VAL A 315 -16.87 -5.91 5.24
CA VAL A 315 -17.75 -5.80 6.40
C VAL A 315 -18.99 -5.02 6.01
N GLU A 316 -20.17 -5.64 6.14
CA GLU A 316 -21.44 -4.99 5.93
C GLU A 316 -22.26 -4.94 7.22
N TYR A 317 -23.01 -3.86 7.41
CA TYR A 317 -23.82 -3.60 8.59
C TYR A 317 -25.29 -3.52 8.20
N TYR A 318 -26.14 -4.16 9.02
CA TYR A 318 -27.59 -4.22 8.80
C TYR A 318 -28.33 -3.85 10.08
N ASP A 319 -29.40 -3.08 9.94
CA ASP A 319 -30.28 -2.75 11.04
C ASP A 319 -31.47 -3.73 11.12
N LYS A 320 -32.11 -3.78 12.29
CA LYS A 320 -33.22 -4.71 12.53
C LYS A 320 -34.34 -4.53 11.49
N GLY A 321 -34.65 -5.63 10.81
CA GLY A 321 -35.64 -5.70 9.75
C GLY A 321 -35.09 -5.55 8.34
N ASP A 322 -33.79 -5.25 8.19
CA ASP A 322 -33.15 -5.21 6.89
C ASP A 322 -33.00 -6.61 6.30
N TYR A 323 -33.25 -6.71 5.00
CA TYR A 323 -33.01 -7.95 4.26
C TYR A 323 -31.55 -8.02 3.84
N VAL A 324 -30.83 -8.99 4.38
CA VAL A 324 -29.47 -9.33 3.94
C VAL A 324 -29.52 -10.11 2.63
N ILE A 325 -30.48 -11.03 2.52
CA ILE A 325 -30.78 -11.81 1.31
C ILE A 325 -32.29 -11.81 1.09
N ARG A 326 -32.72 -11.70 -0.17
CA ARG A 326 -34.14 -11.88 -0.59
C ARG A 326 -34.29 -13.16 -1.40
N GLU A 327 -35.28 -13.95 -1.06
CA GLU A 327 -35.69 -15.14 -1.80
C GLU A 327 -36.01 -14.82 -3.25
N GLY A 328 -35.51 -15.62 -4.20
CA GLY A 328 -35.75 -15.46 -5.63
C GLY A 328 -34.80 -14.47 -6.33
N GLU A 329 -33.98 -13.68 -5.62
CA GLU A 329 -32.98 -12.83 -6.22
C GLU A 329 -31.75 -13.64 -6.65
N GLU A 330 -31.05 -13.21 -7.70
CA GLU A 330 -29.74 -13.73 -8.06
C GLU A 330 -28.72 -13.31 -7.01
N GLY A 331 -27.77 -14.19 -6.67
CA GLY A 331 -26.78 -13.86 -5.68
C GLY A 331 -25.49 -14.63 -5.85
N ASN A 332 -24.38 -13.91 -5.72
CA ASN A 332 -23.03 -14.44 -5.83
C ASN A 332 -22.20 -14.27 -4.54
N THR A 333 -22.83 -13.88 -3.43
CA THR A 333 -22.18 -13.54 -2.17
C THR A 333 -22.44 -14.57 -1.08
N PHE A 334 -21.41 -14.80 -0.27
CA PHE A 334 -21.40 -15.62 0.93
C PHE A 334 -21.19 -14.76 2.16
N PHE A 335 -21.89 -15.06 3.24
CA PHE A 335 -21.94 -14.25 4.46
C PHE A 335 -21.57 -15.07 5.69
N ILE A 336 -20.82 -14.45 6.62
CA ILE A 336 -20.51 -14.99 7.95
C ILE A 336 -20.93 -13.97 8.99
N ILE A 337 -21.73 -14.35 9.98
CA ILE A 337 -22.22 -13.43 11.03
C ILE A 337 -21.08 -13.18 12.04
N ALA A 338 -20.53 -11.98 12.02
CA ALA A 338 -19.51 -11.54 12.98
C ALA A 338 -20.12 -11.04 14.29
N LYS A 339 -21.33 -10.44 14.21
CA LYS A 339 -22.07 -9.92 15.37
C LYS A 339 -23.57 -9.88 15.10
N GLY A 340 -24.37 -10.15 16.13
CA GLY A 340 -25.82 -10.07 16.07
C GLY A 340 -26.48 -11.39 15.64
N LYS A 341 -27.76 -11.30 15.25
CA LYS A 341 -28.62 -12.43 14.85
C LYS A 341 -29.37 -12.12 13.58
N VAL A 342 -29.62 -13.16 12.78
CA VAL A 342 -30.50 -13.07 11.59
C VAL A 342 -31.51 -14.21 11.62
N ILE A 343 -32.66 -13.98 10.98
CA ILE A 343 -33.74 -14.94 10.82
C ILE A 343 -33.79 -15.37 9.36
N VAL A 344 -33.86 -16.67 9.12
CA VAL A 344 -34.07 -17.25 7.80
C VAL A 344 -35.53 -17.56 7.63
N THR A 345 -36.17 -16.99 6.59
CA THR A 345 -37.60 -17.23 6.26
C THR A 345 -37.74 -17.69 4.81
N GLN A 346 -38.75 -18.53 4.55
CA GLN A 346 -39.06 -19.02 3.21
C GLN A 346 -40.55 -18.96 2.93
N SER A 347 -40.90 -18.63 1.69
CA SER A 347 -42.27 -18.64 1.20
C SER A 347 -42.70 -20.06 0.95
N THR A 348 -43.89 -20.46 1.49
CA THR A 348 -44.49 -21.76 1.26
C THR A 348 -45.85 -21.57 0.56
N THR A 349 -46.21 -22.52 -0.30
CA THR A 349 -47.49 -22.48 -1.06
C THR A 349 -48.71 -22.44 -0.18
N ASP A 350 -48.59 -22.88 1.08
CA ASP A 350 -49.73 -23.06 2.01
C ASP A 350 -49.95 -21.86 2.95
N HIS A 351 -49.02 -20.88 2.98
CA HIS A 351 -49.12 -19.72 3.88
C HIS A 351 -48.91 -18.39 3.15
N SER A 352 -49.73 -17.40 3.48
CA SER A 352 -49.68 -16.07 2.88
C SER A 352 -48.48 -15.23 3.34
N GLN A 353 -47.73 -15.66 4.35
CA GLN A 353 -46.50 -15.00 4.84
C GLN A 353 -45.34 -15.98 4.94
N PRO A 354 -44.09 -15.55 4.68
CA PRO A 354 -42.92 -16.38 4.81
C PRO A 354 -42.78 -16.96 6.22
N GLN A 355 -42.47 -18.27 6.33
CA GLN A 355 -42.30 -18.93 7.61
C GLN A 355 -40.84 -18.89 8.05
N VAL A 356 -40.59 -18.71 9.35
CA VAL A 356 -39.25 -18.81 9.95
C VAL A 356 -38.77 -20.27 9.91
N ILE A 357 -37.66 -20.51 9.22
CA ILE A 357 -37.04 -21.83 9.11
C ILE A 357 -35.96 -21.99 10.16
N LYS A 358 -35.12 -20.96 10.34
CA LYS A 358 -33.91 -21.04 11.18
C LYS A 358 -33.52 -19.67 11.73
N ASN A 359 -32.97 -19.67 12.94
CA ASN A 359 -32.28 -18.51 13.50
C ASN A 359 -30.78 -18.78 13.42
N LEU A 360 -30.00 -17.79 12.96
CA LEU A 360 -28.55 -17.85 12.87
C LEU A 360 -27.92 -16.78 13.78
N HIS A 361 -26.76 -17.10 14.34
CA HIS A 361 -26.06 -16.30 15.34
C HIS A 361 -24.61 -16.08 14.95
N LYS A 362 -23.90 -15.30 15.75
CA LYS A 362 -22.44 -15.10 15.58
C LYS A 362 -21.70 -16.42 15.39
N GLY A 363 -20.90 -16.51 14.32
CA GLY A 363 -20.14 -17.70 13.92
C GLY A 363 -20.87 -18.62 12.94
N ASP A 364 -22.19 -18.43 12.74
CA ASP A 364 -22.92 -19.08 11.67
C ASP A 364 -22.67 -18.37 10.34
N TYR A 365 -22.94 -19.10 9.25
CA TYR A 365 -22.80 -18.58 7.87
C TYR A 365 -24.03 -18.94 7.04
N PHE A 366 -24.21 -18.23 5.94
CA PHE A 366 -25.30 -18.44 5.00
C PHE A 366 -24.95 -17.96 3.59
N GLY A 367 -25.75 -18.40 2.61
CA GLY A 367 -25.50 -18.05 1.21
C GLY A 367 -24.40 -18.89 0.56
N GLU A 368 -24.00 -20.01 1.16
CA GLU A 368 -22.94 -20.92 0.68
C GLU A 368 -23.25 -21.51 -0.70
N LYS A 369 -24.52 -21.67 -1.07
CA LYS A 369 -24.92 -22.13 -2.41
C LYS A 369 -24.44 -21.18 -3.51
N ALA A 370 -24.35 -19.88 -3.20
CA ALA A 370 -23.84 -18.89 -4.14
C ALA A 370 -22.34 -19.10 -4.48
N LEU A 371 -21.58 -19.84 -3.69
CA LEU A 371 -20.19 -20.22 -4.01
C LEU A 371 -20.11 -21.39 -5.02
N ILE A 372 -21.20 -22.15 -5.18
CA ILE A 372 -21.24 -23.39 -5.99
C ILE A 372 -21.89 -23.15 -7.34
N SER A 373 -23.05 -22.48 -7.34
CA SER A 373 -23.91 -22.34 -8.53
C SER A 373 -24.47 -20.92 -8.69
N ASP A 374 -24.92 -20.61 -9.90
CA ASP A 374 -25.62 -19.35 -10.22
C ASP A 374 -27.13 -19.41 -9.91
N ASP A 375 -27.51 -20.26 -8.95
CA ASP A 375 -28.90 -20.41 -8.55
C ASP A 375 -29.43 -19.16 -7.82
N VAL A 376 -30.73 -18.94 -7.92
CA VAL A 376 -31.41 -17.90 -7.15
C VAL A 376 -31.44 -18.22 -5.66
N ARG A 377 -31.55 -17.22 -4.83
CA ARG A 377 -31.63 -17.35 -3.38
C ARG A 377 -32.88 -18.14 -2.96
N SER A 378 -32.66 -19.21 -2.19
CA SER A 378 -33.72 -20.13 -1.78
C SER A 378 -34.53 -19.69 -0.57
N ALA A 379 -34.15 -18.62 0.11
CA ALA A 379 -34.79 -18.11 1.31
C ALA A 379 -34.43 -16.65 1.54
N ASN A 380 -35.24 -15.94 2.34
CA ASN A 380 -34.88 -14.62 2.85
C ASN A 380 -33.99 -14.78 4.09
N VAL A 381 -33.07 -13.84 4.27
CA VAL A 381 -32.28 -13.66 5.51
C VAL A 381 -32.49 -12.22 5.97
N ILE A 382 -32.99 -12.06 7.19
CA ILE A 382 -33.42 -10.75 7.74
C ILE A 382 -32.69 -10.51 9.06
N ALA A 383 -32.15 -9.32 9.25
CA ALA A 383 -31.52 -8.92 10.50
C ALA A 383 -32.55 -8.82 11.64
N ASP A 384 -32.32 -9.53 12.76
CA ASP A 384 -33.24 -9.55 13.93
C ASP A 384 -32.75 -8.62 15.07
N GLU A 385 -31.59 -8.05 14.96
CA GLU A 385 -31.02 -7.10 15.91
C GLU A 385 -30.53 -5.84 15.18
N TYR A 386 -30.33 -4.75 15.93
CA TYR A 386 -29.69 -3.55 15.40
C TYR A 386 -28.18 -3.75 15.29
N ASN A 387 -27.58 -3.18 14.25
CA ASN A 387 -26.13 -3.23 14.01
C ASN A 387 -25.60 -4.67 13.93
N VAL A 388 -26.28 -5.50 13.12
CA VAL A 388 -25.78 -6.82 12.73
C VAL A 388 -24.60 -6.63 11.80
N GLU A 389 -23.48 -7.28 12.09
CA GLU A 389 -22.23 -7.23 11.33
C GLU A 389 -22.02 -8.55 10.60
N CYS A 390 -21.95 -8.51 9.26
CA CYS A 390 -21.67 -9.64 8.41
C CYS A 390 -20.32 -9.45 7.70
N LEU A 391 -19.50 -10.49 7.68
CA LEU A 391 -18.32 -10.59 6.81
C LEU A 391 -18.79 -11.19 5.49
N VAL A 392 -18.44 -10.53 4.39
CA VAL A 392 -18.98 -10.81 3.05
C VAL A 392 -17.84 -11.11 2.10
N ILE A 393 -18.01 -12.12 1.23
CA ILE A 393 -17.11 -12.41 0.12
C ILE A 393 -17.92 -12.86 -1.08
N ASP A 394 -17.60 -12.33 -2.26
CA ASP A 394 -18.22 -12.77 -3.51
C ASP A 394 -17.57 -14.05 -4.05
N ARG A 395 -18.32 -14.79 -4.89
CA ARG A 395 -17.90 -16.06 -5.48
C ARG A 395 -16.64 -15.93 -6.32
N GLU A 396 -16.54 -14.88 -7.14
CA GLU A 396 -15.40 -14.71 -8.05
C GLU A 396 -14.11 -14.53 -7.24
N THR A 397 -14.14 -13.64 -6.26
CA THR A 397 -13.03 -13.40 -5.34
C THR A 397 -12.67 -14.66 -4.55
N PHE A 398 -13.68 -15.38 -4.03
CA PHE A 398 -13.44 -16.64 -3.31
C PHE A 398 -12.76 -17.67 -4.19
N ASN A 399 -13.27 -17.92 -5.41
CA ASN A 399 -12.71 -18.90 -6.34
C ASN A 399 -11.31 -18.52 -6.82
N GLN A 400 -11.04 -17.23 -7.02
CA GLN A 400 -9.72 -16.75 -7.46
C GLN A 400 -8.65 -16.85 -6.36
N THR A 401 -9.05 -16.75 -5.08
CA THR A 401 -8.10 -16.70 -3.95
C THR A 401 -7.94 -18.03 -3.26
N VAL A 402 -9.01 -18.75 -3.01
CA VAL A 402 -9.03 -19.98 -2.22
C VAL A 402 -9.15 -21.23 -3.09
N GLY A 403 -9.93 -21.15 -4.15
CA GLY A 403 -10.34 -22.25 -5.02
C GLY A 403 -11.85 -22.45 -4.98
N THR A 404 -12.39 -23.35 -5.81
CA THR A 404 -13.83 -23.64 -5.81
C THR A 404 -14.28 -24.25 -4.49
N TYR A 405 -15.55 -24.10 -4.15
CA TYR A 405 -16.12 -24.70 -2.93
C TYR A 405 -15.95 -26.23 -2.90
N GLU A 406 -16.08 -26.89 -4.04
CA GLU A 406 -15.87 -28.35 -4.17
C GLU A 406 -14.41 -28.73 -3.89
N GLU A 407 -13.45 -27.97 -4.37
CA GLU A 407 -12.02 -28.19 -4.06
C GLU A 407 -11.73 -27.95 -2.58
N LEU A 408 -12.36 -26.93 -1.98
CA LEU A 408 -12.25 -26.68 -0.56
C LEU A 408 -12.80 -27.86 0.25
N GLN A 409 -13.96 -28.40 -0.12
CA GLN A 409 -14.58 -29.53 0.53
C GLN A 409 -13.72 -30.79 0.37
N THR A 410 -13.25 -31.08 -0.84
CA THR A 410 -12.32 -32.22 -1.11
C THR A 410 -11.01 -32.06 -0.34
N TYR A 411 -10.49 -30.84 -0.23
CA TYR A 411 -9.30 -30.54 0.55
C TYR A 411 -9.53 -30.82 2.04
N LEU A 412 -10.67 -30.41 2.60
CA LEU A 412 -11.04 -30.64 4.00
C LEU A 412 -11.24 -32.12 4.30
N GLU A 413 -11.85 -32.86 3.41
CA GLU A 413 -12.03 -34.31 3.50
C GLU A 413 -10.69 -35.05 3.38
N GLY A 414 -9.86 -34.69 2.41
CA GLY A 414 -8.52 -35.26 2.21
C GLY A 414 -7.52 -34.89 3.33
N TYR A 415 -7.66 -33.74 3.95
CA TYR A 415 -6.80 -33.34 5.07
C TYR A 415 -7.00 -34.18 6.31
N VAL A 416 -8.24 -34.57 6.62
CA VAL A 416 -8.55 -35.47 7.72
C VAL A 416 -7.97 -36.88 7.47
N ALA A 417 -7.98 -37.36 6.23
CA ALA A 417 -7.39 -38.65 5.84
C ALA A 417 -5.83 -38.59 5.80
N ASN A 418 -5.23 -37.45 5.49
CA ASN A 418 -3.77 -37.31 5.35
C ASN A 418 -3.04 -36.92 6.64
N LEU A 419 -3.71 -36.48 7.70
CA LEU A 419 -3.10 -36.21 9.01
C LEU A 419 -2.46 -37.48 9.60
N ALA A 420 -2.99 -38.65 9.27
CA ALA A 420 -2.44 -39.96 9.70
C ALA A 420 -1.19 -40.40 8.89
N GLN A 421 -0.96 -39.85 7.68
CA GLN A 421 0.19 -40.23 6.82
C GLN A 421 1.26 -39.12 6.67
N ALA A 422 1.01 -37.92 7.17
CA ALA A 422 1.88 -36.75 6.90
C ALA A 422 3.10 -36.66 7.84
N ASP A 423 3.12 -37.35 8.96
CA ASP A 423 4.28 -37.32 9.87
C ASP A 423 5.49 -38.09 9.34
N GLU A 424 5.29 -39.10 8.50
CA GLU A 424 6.39 -39.84 7.87
C GLU A 424 6.97 -39.16 6.62
N LYS A 425 6.20 -38.30 5.92
CA LYS A 425 6.64 -37.68 4.66
C LYS A 425 7.26 -36.27 4.83
N ARG A 426 7.14 -35.61 5.97
CA ARG A 426 7.74 -34.28 6.20
C ARG A 426 9.26 -34.31 6.31
N HIS A 427 9.87 -35.41 6.67
CA HIS A 427 11.34 -35.55 6.70
C HIS A 427 11.97 -35.85 5.35
N ALA A 428 11.21 -36.23 4.32
CA ALA A 428 11.73 -36.60 3.00
C ALA A 428 11.60 -35.55 1.90
N LYS A 429 10.75 -34.51 2.04
CA LYS A 429 10.50 -33.51 0.98
C LYS A 429 11.34 -32.25 1.03
N GLY A 430 12.20 -32.06 2.04
CA GLY A 430 13.11 -30.93 2.14
C GLY A 430 14.34 -30.97 1.21
N ARG A 431 14.51 -32.04 0.42
CA ARG A 431 15.74 -32.26 -0.38
C ARG A 431 15.55 -32.49 -1.88
N SER A 432 14.38 -32.36 -2.46
CA SER A 432 14.16 -32.78 -3.85
C SER A 432 13.40 -31.76 -4.70
N PHE A 433 13.83 -30.50 -4.77
CA PHE A 433 13.43 -29.60 -5.84
C PHE A 433 14.62 -28.79 -6.41
N CYS A 434 15.84 -29.31 -6.28
CA CYS A 434 17.01 -28.84 -6.98
C CYS A 434 17.39 -29.91 -8.02
N GLY A 435 16.46 -30.21 -8.94
CA GLY A 435 16.59 -31.27 -9.93
C GLY A 435 17.17 -30.75 -11.24
N GLN A 436 18.34 -31.21 -11.59
CA GLN A 436 18.98 -31.35 -12.93
C GLN A 436 19.52 -30.12 -13.69
N LEU A 437 19.07 -28.89 -13.44
CA LEU A 437 19.65 -27.70 -14.12
C LEU A 437 20.78 -27.03 -13.36
N THR A 438 20.98 -27.44 -12.14
CA THR A 438 21.93 -26.85 -11.19
C THR A 438 23.27 -27.57 -11.14
N LYS A 439 23.47 -28.67 -11.87
CA LYS A 439 24.71 -29.43 -11.65
C LYS A 439 25.96 -28.75 -12.21
N GLU A 440 25.93 -28.18 -13.41
CA GLU A 440 27.13 -27.50 -13.96
C GLU A 440 27.33 -26.12 -13.35
N VAL A 441 26.29 -25.27 -13.32
CA VAL A 441 26.36 -23.94 -12.68
C VAL A 441 26.54 -24.04 -11.18
N SER A 442 26.08 -25.12 -10.52
CA SER A 442 26.29 -25.36 -9.09
C SER A 442 27.68 -25.90 -8.77
N LEU A 443 28.35 -26.61 -9.69
CA LEU A 443 29.71 -27.10 -9.48
C LEU A 443 30.73 -25.96 -9.52
N GLU A 444 30.73 -25.15 -10.57
CA GLU A 444 31.58 -23.94 -10.65
C GLU A 444 31.37 -23.00 -9.46
N MET A 445 30.12 -22.90 -9.00
CA MET A 445 29.77 -22.08 -7.83
C MET A 445 30.29 -22.67 -6.52
N ILE A 446 30.26 -23.98 -6.36
CA ILE A 446 30.77 -24.67 -5.18
C ILE A 446 32.28 -24.54 -5.15
N GLU A 447 32.97 -24.81 -6.27
CA GLU A 447 34.42 -24.66 -6.41
C GLU A 447 34.87 -23.21 -6.11
N LEU A 448 34.12 -22.21 -6.62
CA LEU A 448 34.45 -20.82 -6.36
C LEU A 448 34.21 -20.42 -4.90
N LYS A 449 33.14 -20.92 -4.25
CA LYS A 449 32.89 -20.75 -2.81
C LYS A 449 34.00 -21.39 -1.97
N GLU A 450 34.43 -22.61 -2.32
CA GLU A 450 35.52 -23.32 -1.62
C GLU A 450 36.85 -22.57 -1.75
N LYS A 451 37.14 -22.06 -2.94
CA LYS A 451 38.32 -21.24 -3.19
C LYS A 451 38.28 -19.96 -2.36
N VAL A 452 37.20 -19.22 -2.37
CA VAL A 452 37.05 -17.98 -1.59
C VAL A 452 37.05 -18.25 -0.09
N ALA A 453 36.57 -19.42 0.36
CA ALA A 453 36.67 -19.82 1.77
C ALA A 453 38.10 -19.93 2.30
N GLN A 454 39.05 -20.16 1.41
CA GLN A 454 40.49 -20.26 1.76
C GLN A 454 41.17 -18.88 1.83
N PHE A 455 40.51 -17.78 1.46
CA PHE A 455 41.09 -16.44 1.58
C PHE A 455 41.41 -16.09 3.04
N PRO A 456 42.46 -15.30 3.32
CA PRO A 456 42.75 -14.83 4.66
C PRO A 456 41.57 -14.01 5.27
N PRO A 457 41.57 -13.84 6.60
CA PRO A 457 40.52 -13.03 7.25
C PRO A 457 40.48 -11.57 6.80
N SER A 458 41.65 -10.99 6.43
CA SER A 458 41.73 -9.64 5.88
C SER A 458 41.55 -9.68 4.35
N PRO A 459 40.53 -9.02 3.79
CA PRO A 459 40.23 -9.11 2.36
C PRO A 459 41.36 -8.59 1.49
N PHE A 460 42.07 -7.53 1.91
CA PHE A 460 43.09 -6.84 1.11
C PHE A 460 44.42 -7.57 1.03
N GLN A 461 44.60 -8.70 1.71
CA GLN A 461 45.78 -9.55 1.51
C GLN A 461 45.72 -10.22 0.12
N ASN A 462 44.56 -10.73 -0.30
CA ASN A 462 44.38 -11.42 -1.58
C ASN A 462 43.64 -10.62 -2.63
N LEU A 463 42.96 -9.55 -2.25
CA LEU A 463 42.13 -8.74 -3.15
C LEU A 463 42.78 -7.36 -3.34
N GLU A 464 42.67 -6.84 -4.55
CA GLU A 464 43.09 -5.49 -4.93
C GLU A 464 41.92 -4.72 -5.49
N VAL A 465 41.70 -3.50 -4.98
CA VAL A 465 40.62 -2.62 -5.45
C VAL A 465 40.99 -2.09 -6.83
N VAL A 466 40.04 -2.24 -7.79
CA VAL A 466 40.17 -1.74 -9.16
C VAL A 466 39.54 -0.37 -9.28
N THR A 467 38.25 -0.26 -8.87
CA THR A 467 37.48 0.98 -8.94
C THR A 467 36.25 0.90 -8.05
N THR A 468 35.59 2.05 -7.83
CA THR A 468 34.28 2.11 -7.20
C THR A 468 33.19 1.95 -8.26
N LEU A 469 32.30 0.96 -8.12
CA LEU A 469 31.15 0.70 -8.99
C LEU A 469 29.91 1.49 -8.59
N GLY A 470 29.76 1.81 -7.30
CA GLY A 470 28.59 2.54 -6.80
C GLY A 470 28.79 3.05 -5.38
N VAL A 471 28.06 4.13 -5.02
CA VAL A 471 28.06 4.73 -3.69
C VAL A 471 26.61 4.81 -3.20
N GLY A 472 26.37 4.34 -1.97
CA GLY A 472 25.07 4.38 -1.29
C GLY A 472 25.18 4.91 0.13
N GLY A 473 24.03 5.00 0.85
CA GLY A 473 23.97 5.59 2.18
C GLY A 473 24.84 4.92 3.22
N PHE A 474 24.99 3.60 3.16
CA PHE A 474 25.77 2.84 4.14
C PHE A 474 27.24 2.64 3.76
N GLY A 475 27.62 2.98 2.54
CA GLY A 475 28.99 2.77 2.06
C GLY A 475 29.09 2.74 0.54
N ARG A 476 29.93 1.89 0.01
CA ARG A 476 30.23 1.81 -1.42
C ARG A 476 30.40 0.36 -1.88
N VAL A 477 30.27 0.16 -3.18
CA VAL A 477 30.56 -1.12 -3.85
C VAL A 477 31.81 -0.93 -4.69
N GLU A 478 32.81 -1.74 -4.45
CA GLU A 478 34.10 -1.72 -5.14
C GLU A 478 34.26 -2.94 -6.03
N LEU A 479 34.78 -2.76 -7.24
CA LEU A 479 35.28 -3.84 -8.05
C LEU A 479 36.67 -4.25 -7.50
N VAL A 480 36.81 -5.50 -7.11
CA VAL A 480 38.06 -6.05 -6.60
C VAL A 480 38.50 -7.23 -7.47
N LYS A 481 39.78 -7.33 -7.73
CA LYS A 481 40.38 -8.49 -8.41
C LYS A 481 41.19 -9.33 -7.44
N VAL A 482 41.25 -10.63 -7.70
CA VAL A 482 42.16 -11.53 -6.97
C VAL A 482 43.58 -11.30 -7.49
N LYS A 483 44.53 -11.08 -6.57
CA LYS A 483 45.96 -10.86 -6.93
C LYS A 483 46.49 -12.06 -7.71
N ASN A 484 47.13 -11.77 -8.82
CA ASN A 484 47.74 -12.77 -9.71
C ASN A 484 46.75 -13.73 -10.42
N GLU A 485 45.46 -13.42 -10.41
CA GLU A 485 44.45 -14.21 -11.09
C GLU A 485 43.53 -13.32 -11.98
N ASN A 486 42.97 -13.95 -13.01
CA ASN A 486 41.99 -13.29 -13.89
C ASN A 486 40.56 -13.47 -13.34
N MET A 487 40.36 -13.04 -12.09
CA MET A 487 39.10 -13.18 -11.36
C MET A 487 38.76 -11.91 -10.61
N ALA A 488 37.50 -11.45 -10.70
CA ALA A 488 37.03 -10.26 -10.04
C ALA A 488 35.69 -10.49 -9.31
N PHE A 489 35.45 -9.66 -8.31
CA PHE A 489 34.26 -9.66 -7.48
C PHE A 489 33.77 -8.22 -7.25
N ALA A 490 32.53 -8.05 -6.86
CA ALA A 490 32.02 -6.82 -6.30
C ALA A 490 32.10 -6.90 -4.76
N MET A 491 32.70 -5.92 -4.12
CA MET A 491 32.81 -5.86 -2.67
C MET A 491 32.00 -4.71 -2.10
N LYS A 492 30.88 -5.02 -1.44
CA LYS A 492 30.06 -4.04 -0.72
C LYS A 492 30.74 -3.72 0.60
N CYS A 493 31.22 -2.48 0.75
CA CYS A 493 31.92 -1.96 1.93
C CYS A 493 30.93 -1.13 2.78
N ILE A 494 30.59 -1.56 3.98
CA ILE A 494 29.58 -0.94 4.84
C ILE A 494 30.25 -0.36 6.09
N LYS A 495 30.04 0.94 6.35
CA LYS A 495 30.63 1.66 7.49
C LYS A 495 29.98 1.25 8.80
N LYS A 496 30.71 0.57 9.69
CA LYS A 496 30.20 0.08 10.98
C LYS A 496 29.63 1.20 11.86
N LYS A 497 30.35 2.32 11.96
CA LYS A 497 29.92 3.47 12.76
C LYS A 497 28.57 4.02 12.28
N HIS A 498 28.38 4.15 10.96
CA HIS A 498 27.13 4.63 10.39
C HIS A 498 25.96 3.66 10.66
N VAL A 499 26.22 2.35 10.58
CA VAL A 499 25.22 1.32 10.90
C VAL A 499 24.77 1.41 12.36
N VAL A 500 25.70 1.64 13.29
CA VAL A 500 25.37 1.79 14.72
C VAL A 500 24.62 3.10 14.98
N ASP A 501 25.10 4.22 14.40
CA ASP A 501 24.46 5.54 14.58
C ASP A 501 23.02 5.58 14.04
N THR A 502 22.76 4.82 12.96
CA THR A 502 21.42 4.70 12.34
C THR A 502 20.63 3.49 12.85
N LYS A 503 21.18 2.71 13.80
CA LYS A 503 20.57 1.51 14.38
C LYS A 503 20.14 0.46 13.35
N GLN A 504 20.96 0.21 12.33
CA GLN A 504 20.65 -0.68 11.20
C GLN A 504 21.34 -2.06 11.26
N GLN A 505 21.87 -2.45 12.42
CA GLN A 505 22.65 -3.70 12.61
C GLN A 505 21.86 -4.94 12.15
N GLU A 506 20.58 -5.04 12.55
CA GLU A 506 19.73 -6.19 12.20
C GLU A 506 19.44 -6.26 10.70
N HIS A 507 19.29 -5.12 10.04
CA HIS A 507 19.09 -5.08 8.59
C HIS A 507 20.30 -5.63 7.84
N ILE A 508 21.51 -5.25 8.25
CA ILE A 508 22.75 -5.76 7.66
C ILE A 508 22.90 -7.27 7.89
N TYR A 509 22.56 -7.76 9.10
CA TYR A 509 22.53 -9.20 9.36
C TYR A 509 21.44 -9.94 8.57
N SER A 510 20.27 -9.34 8.42
CA SER A 510 19.19 -9.90 7.61
C SER A 510 19.61 -10.03 6.15
N GLU A 511 20.21 -8.98 5.57
CA GLU A 511 20.76 -8.99 4.21
C GLU A 511 21.77 -10.12 4.03
N LYS A 512 22.76 -10.23 4.93
CA LYS A 512 23.75 -11.33 4.92
C LYS A 512 23.06 -12.69 4.95
N LYS A 513 22.22 -12.97 5.96
CA LYS A 513 21.55 -14.25 6.14
C LYS A 513 20.66 -14.63 4.95
N ILE A 514 20.00 -13.66 4.33
CA ILE A 514 19.19 -13.85 3.14
C ILE A 514 20.08 -14.24 1.96
N LEU A 515 21.13 -13.47 1.67
CA LEU A 515 22.03 -13.72 0.55
C LEU A 515 22.80 -15.06 0.69
N GLU A 516 23.14 -15.49 1.92
CA GLU A 516 23.77 -16.80 2.17
C GLU A 516 22.89 -17.98 1.76
N GLN A 517 21.55 -17.85 1.83
CA GLN A 517 20.58 -18.90 1.52
C GLN A 517 20.21 -18.95 0.03
N ILE A 518 20.47 -17.87 -0.72
CA ILE A 518 20.02 -17.73 -2.12
C ILE A 518 20.98 -18.48 -3.07
N CYS A 519 20.34 -19.26 -3.95
CA CYS A 519 21.00 -19.92 -5.07
C CYS A 519 20.10 -19.81 -6.31
N SER A 520 20.11 -18.64 -6.96
CA SER A 520 19.33 -18.36 -8.17
C SER A 520 20.19 -17.64 -9.21
N PRO A 521 20.10 -17.99 -10.50
CA PRO A 521 20.86 -17.32 -11.55
C PRO A 521 20.39 -15.89 -11.81
N PHE A 522 19.24 -15.48 -11.24
CA PHE A 522 18.63 -14.14 -11.38
C PHE A 522 18.83 -13.26 -10.14
N VAL A 523 19.64 -13.69 -9.18
CA VAL A 523 19.98 -12.95 -7.97
C VAL A 523 21.48 -12.93 -7.81
N VAL A 524 22.04 -11.79 -7.39
CA VAL A 524 23.47 -11.65 -7.07
C VAL A 524 23.87 -12.63 -5.98
N LYS A 525 25.03 -13.24 -6.12
CA LYS A 525 25.53 -14.23 -5.19
C LYS A 525 26.47 -13.63 -4.18
N LEU A 526 26.32 -14.02 -2.91
CA LEU A 526 27.26 -13.76 -1.83
C LEU A 526 28.24 -14.95 -1.71
N TYR A 527 29.53 -14.67 -1.83
CA TYR A 527 30.58 -15.67 -1.67
C TYR A 527 31.13 -15.73 -0.26
N ARG A 528 31.44 -14.57 0.33
CA ARG A 528 32.00 -14.48 1.68
C ARG A 528 31.77 -13.10 2.29
N THR A 529 31.88 -13.03 3.63
CA THR A 529 31.91 -11.77 4.38
C THR A 529 33.27 -11.61 5.09
N PHE A 530 33.65 -10.35 5.31
CA PHE A 530 34.86 -9.98 6.07
C PHE A 530 34.54 -8.80 6.96
N LYS A 531 35.39 -8.52 7.93
CA LYS A 531 35.30 -7.34 8.80
C LYS A 531 36.64 -6.82 9.25
N ASP A 532 36.68 -5.56 9.57
CA ASP A 532 37.77 -4.90 10.31
C ASP A 532 37.20 -3.95 11.37
N ASN A 533 38.00 -3.05 11.92
CA ASN A 533 37.50 -2.10 12.94
C ASN A 533 36.54 -1.05 12.41
N LYS A 534 36.47 -0.81 11.09
CA LYS A 534 35.76 0.31 10.45
C LYS A 534 34.61 -0.14 9.56
N TYR A 535 34.80 -1.28 8.91
CA TYR A 535 33.87 -1.80 7.91
C TYR A 535 33.47 -3.24 8.18
N VAL A 536 32.30 -3.63 7.68
CA VAL A 536 31.95 -4.99 7.31
C VAL A 536 31.87 -5.06 5.79
N TYR A 537 32.26 -6.18 5.21
CA TYR A 537 32.39 -6.38 3.77
C TYR A 537 31.60 -7.59 3.32
N MET A 538 30.90 -7.46 2.20
CA MET A 538 30.25 -8.59 1.52
C MET A 538 30.89 -8.78 0.14
N LEU A 539 31.50 -9.91 -0.09
CA LEU A 539 32.11 -10.28 -1.38
C LEU A 539 31.03 -10.92 -2.25
N LEU A 540 30.62 -10.20 -3.28
CA LEU A 540 29.50 -10.52 -4.15
C LEU A 540 29.99 -10.87 -5.57
N GLU A 541 29.14 -11.50 -6.35
CA GLU A 541 29.32 -11.71 -7.78
C GLU A 541 29.51 -10.37 -8.51
N ALA A 542 30.52 -10.29 -9.39
CA ALA A 542 30.74 -9.13 -10.25
C ALA A 542 29.85 -9.21 -11.49
N CYS A 543 28.84 -8.34 -11.56
CA CYS A 543 27.95 -8.20 -12.71
C CYS A 543 28.35 -6.93 -13.47
N LEU A 544 29.11 -7.06 -14.55
CA LEU A 544 29.79 -5.93 -15.20
C LEU A 544 29.07 -5.35 -16.43
N GLY A 545 27.90 -5.88 -16.79
CA GLY A 545 27.08 -5.33 -17.88
C GLY A 545 26.42 -3.98 -17.58
N GLY A 546 26.58 -3.46 -16.34
CA GLY A 546 26.06 -2.17 -15.91
C GLY A 546 24.63 -2.23 -15.37
N GLU A 547 24.16 -1.12 -14.79
CA GLU A 547 22.81 -0.98 -14.23
C GLU A 547 21.76 -0.89 -15.35
N LEU A 548 20.61 -1.57 -15.17
CA LEU A 548 19.50 -1.48 -16.12
C LEU A 548 18.95 -0.04 -16.22
N TRP A 549 18.99 0.70 -15.12
CA TRP A 549 18.59 2.11 -15.10
C TRP A 549 19.44 2.99 -16.01
N SER A 550 20.78 2.83 -15.99
CA SER A 550 21.67 3.56 -16.87
C SER A 550 21.35 3.28 -18.34
N LEU A 551 21.11 2.01 -18.68
CA LEU A 551 20.74 1.60 -20.03
C LEU A 551 19.36 2.13 -20.44
N LEU A 552 18.38 2.14 -19.54
CA LEU A 552 17.06 2.72 -19.77
C LEU A 552 17.14 4.23 -20.02
N ARG A 553 17.95 4.94 -19.23
CA ARG A 553 18.21 6.36 -19.41
C ARG A 553 18.81 6.66 -20.80
N ASP A 554 19.77 5.85 -21.22
CA ASP A 554 20.47 6.06 -22.49
C ASP A 554 19.55 5.79 -23.71
N ARG A 555 18.68 4.77 -23.62
CA ARG A 555 17.72 4.39 -24.68
C ARG A 555 16.39 5.14 -24.65
N GLY A 556 16.08 5.78 -23.53
CA GLY A 556 14.80 6.45 -23.25
C GLY A 556 13.68 5.50 -22.85
N SER A 557 13.48 4.41 -23.57
CA SER A 557 12.51 3.34 -23.27
C SER A 557 12.92 2.04 -23.96
N PHE A 558 12.32 0.93 -23.57
CA PHE A 558 12.54 -0.36 -24.21
C PHE A 558 11.33 -0.78 -25.04
N ASP A 559 11.57 -1.56 -26.09
CA ASP A 559 10.52 -2.24 -26.85
C ASP A 559 9.89 -3.39 -26.03
N GLU A 560 8.77 -3.92 -26.51
CA GLU A 560 8.06 -5.00 -25.81
C GLU A 560 8.90 -6.29 -25.71
N PHE A 561 9.76 -6.59 -26.68
CA PHE A 561 10.59 -7.79 -26.66
C PHE A 561 11.65 -7.70 -25.54
N THR A 562 12.36 -6.59 -25.49
CA THR A 562 13.35 -6.31 -24.44
C THR A 562 12.70 -6.26 -23.05
N THR A 563 11.53 -5.59 -22.97
CA THR A 563 10.79 -5.50 -21.71
C THR A 563 10.32 -6.87 -21.21
N LYS A 564 9.84 -7.75 -22.10
CA LYS A 564 9.46 -9.14 -21.73
C LYS A 564 10.63 -9.94 -21.19
N PHE A 565 11.81 -9.78 -21.78
CA PHE A 565 13.02 -10.43 -21.28
C PHE A 565 13.38 -9.96 -19.88
N CYS A 566 13.37 -8.63 -19.62
CA CYS A 566 13.63 -8.05 -18.30
C CYS A 566 12.61 -8.55 -17.27
N VAL A 567 11.32 -8.45 -17.59
CA VAL A 567 10.21 -8.90 -16.73
C VAL A 567 10.29 -10.39 -16.47
N GLY A 568 10.70 -11.18 -17.47
CA GLY A 568 10.93 -12.61 -17.32
C GLY A 568 12.00 -12.92 -16.26
N CYS A 569 13.18 -12.29 -16.33
CA CYS A 569 14.24 -12.45 -15.35
C CYS A 569 13.78 -12.11 -13.93
N VAL A 570 13.09 -10.97 -13.76
CA VAL A 570 12.57 -10.54 -12.44
C VAL A 570 11.47 -11.50 -11.93
N THR A 571 10.59 -11.97 -12.82
CA THR A 571 9.54 -12.94 -12.46
C THR A 571 10.15 -14.26 -11.98
N GLU A 572 11.21 -14.77 -12.61
CA GLU A 572 11.91 -15.97 -12.15
C GLU A 572 12.65 -15.74 -10.83
N ALA A 573 13.22 -14.55 -10.61
CA ALA A 573 13.81 -14.19 -9.34
C ALA A 573 12.77 -14.18 -8.21
N PHE A 574 11.61 -13.57 -8.43
CA PHE A 574 10.51 -13.54 -7.46
C PHE A 574 9.91 -14.92 -7.21
N ASP A 575 9.74 -15.74 -8.26
CA ASP A 575 9.27 -17.13 -8.11
C ASP A 575 10.17 -17.89 -7.12
N TYR A 576 11.47 -17.77 -7.27
CA TYR A 576 12.44 -18.40 -6.38
C TYR A 576 12.39 -17.81 -4.96
N LEU A 577 12.44 -16.48 -4.80
CA LEU A 577 12.47 -15.81 -3.49
C LEU A 577 11.20 -16.10 -2.68
N HIS A 578 10.02 -16.00 -3.31
CA HIS A 578 8.75 -16.22 -2.64
C HIS A 578 8.57 -17.68 -2.20
N GLN A 579 9.08 -18.67 -2.97
CA GLN A 579 9.07 -20.07 -2.58
C GLN A 579 9.89 -20.36 -1.31
N ILE A 580 10.96 -19.62 -1.06
CA ILE A 580 11.77 -19.74 0.15
C ILE A 580 11.36 -18.76 1.27
N GLY A 581 10.22 -18.08 1.08
CA GLY A 581 9.60 -17.20 2.07
C GLY A 581 10.25 -15.82 2.18
N ILE A 582 10.90 -15.30 1.14
CA ILE A 582 11.59 -13.99 1.12
C ILE A 582 10.79 -13.01 0.27
N ILE A 583 10.43 -11.85 0.86
CA ILE A 583 9.91 -10.67 0.16
C ILE A 583 11.09 -9.76 -0.16
N TYR A 584 11.13 -9.20 -1.37
CA TYR A 584 12.24 -8.34 -1.81
C TYR A 584 12.04 -6.85 -1.43
N ARG A 585 10.89 -6.25 -1.73
CA ARG A 585 10.40 -4.92 -1.33
C ARG A 585 11.10 -3.67 -1.91
N ASP A 586 12.13 -3.82 -2.73
CA ASP A 586 12.85 -2.67 -3.35
C ASP A 586 13.15 -2.88 -4.84
N LEU A 587 12.18 -3.43 -5.58
CA LEU A 587 12.30 -3.55 -7.02
C LEU A 587 12.30 -2.15 -7.66
N LYS A 588 13.35 -1.87 -8.45
CA LYS A 588 13.53 -0.68 -9.28
C LYS A 588 14.64 -0.93 -10.30
N PRO A 589 14.72 -0.17 -11.40
CA PRO A 589 15.77 -0.37 -12.41
C PRO A 589 17.20 -0.22 -11.88
N GLU A 590 17.42 0.56 -10.84
CA GLU A 590 18.72 0.75 -10.17
C GLU A 590 19.20 -0.51 -9.45
N ASN A 591 18.29 -1.38 -8.99
CA ASN A 591 18.58 -2.63 -8.32
C ASN A 591 18.62 -3.83 -9.27
N LEU A 592 18.61 -3.58 -10.57
CA LEU A 592 18.70 -4.57 -11.64
C LEU A 592 20.01 -4.37 -12.39
N ILE A 593 20.90 -5.37 -12.30
CA ILE A 593 22.24 -5.33 -12.89
C ILE A 593 22.34 -6.39 -13.97
N LEU A 594 23.12 -6.10 -15.04
CA LEU A 594 23.39 -7.02 -16.13
C LEU A 594 24.67 -7.81 -15.86
N ASP A 595 24.60 -9.12 -16.01
CA ASP A 595 25.80 -9.95 -16.04
C ASP A 595 26.48 -9.94 -17.43
N ALA A 596 27.55 -10.72 -17.59
CA ALA A 596 28.32 -10.75 -18.83
C ALA A 596 27.52 -11.23 -20.04
N GLU A 597 26.53 -12.09 -19.85
CA GLU A 597 25.64 -12.58 -20.92
C GLU A 597 24.44 -11.66 -21.16
N GLY A 598 24.32 -10.58 -20.38
CA GLY A 598 23.22 -9.62 -20.44
C GLY A 598 21.93 -10.07 -19.75
N TYR A 599 22.01 -11.07 -18.86
CA TYR A 599 20.89 -11.45 -18.02
C TYR A 599 20.79 -10.51 -16.81
N ILE A 600 19.56 -10.28 -16.35
CA ILE A 600 19.31 -9.40 -15.21
C ILE A 600 19.44 -10.16 -13.90
N LYS A 601 20.13 -9.58 -12.95
CA LYS A 601 20.23 -10.03 -11.56
C LYS A 601 19.72 -8.98 -10.60
N LEU A 602 18.94 -9.41 -9.62
CA LEU A 602 18.54 -8.59 -8.48
C LEU A 602 19.74 -8.38 -7.55
N VAL A 603 19.95 -7.13 -7.15
CA VAL A 603 20.97 -6.72 -6.16
C VAL A 603 20.30 -5.94 -5.04
N ASP A 604 21.05 -5.64 -3.97
CA ASP A 604 20.63 -4.87 -2.81
C ASP A 604 19.42 -5.48 -2.05
N PHE A 605 19.72 -6.34 -1.10
CA PHE A 605 18.75 -7.04 -0.26
C PHE A 605 18.51 -6.34 1.09
N GLY A 606 18.91 -5.07 1.24
CA GLY A 606 18.78 -4.30 2.47
C GLY A 606 17.34 -4.18 2.98
N PHE A 607 16.34 -4.25 2.10
CA PHE A 607 14.92 -4.26 2.46
C PHE A 607 14.27 -5.64 2.37
N ALA A 608 14.99 -6.67 1.95
CA ALA A 608 14.44 -8.01 1.88
C ALA A 608 14.16 -8.57 3.28
N LYS A 609 13.10 -9.36 3.39
CA LYS A 609 12.69 -9.96 4.67
C LYS A 609 12.15 -11.37 4.48
N LYS A 610 12.54 -12.26 5.38
CA LYS A 610 11.95 -13.60 5.45
C LYS A 610 10.69 -13.56 6.30
N ILE A 611 9.56 -14.02 5.74
CA ILE A 611 8.28 -14.13 6.44
C ILE A 611 7.75 -15.56 6.36
N GLY A 612 6.96 -15.96 7.38
CA GLY A 612 6.25 -17.23 7.37
C GLY A 612 5.07 -17.21 6.40
N SER A 613 4.61 -18.40 6.03
CA SER A 613 3.39 -18.56 5.22
C SER A 613 2.20 -17.91 5.93
N GLY A 614 1.45 -17.07 5.21
CA GLY A 614 0.31 -16.33 5.75
C GLY A 614 0.64 -15.23 6.77
N GLN A 615 1.92 -14.94 6.98
CA GLN A 615 2.35 -13.83 7.85
C GLN A 615 2.53 -12.54 7.07
N LYS A 616 2.34 -11.41 7.76
CA LYS A 616 2.55 -10.05 7.23
C LYS A 616 3.68 -9.34 7.95
N THR A 617 4.25 -8.36 7.28
CA THR A 617 5.21 -7.40 7.86
C THR A 617 4.67 -5.97 7.75
N TRP A 618 5.15 -5.07 8.62
CA TRP A 618 4.64 -3.70 8.74
C TRP A 618 5.69 -2.62 8.52
N THR A 619 6.92 -3.01 8.19
CA THR A 619 8.00 -2.06 7.94
C THR A 619 7.67 -1.16 6.76
N PHE A 620 7.63 0.15 6.96
CA PHE A 620 7.50 1.11 5.85
C PHE A 620 8.86 1.24 5.16
N CYS A 621 9.01 0.64 3.99
CA CYS A 621 10.26 0.68 3.22
C CYS A 621 10.00 0.56 1.71
N GLY A 622 10.99 0.94 0.92
CA GLY A 622 10.97 0.89 -0.54
C GLY A 622 11.19 2.26 -1.18
N THR A 623 11.20 2.30 -2.49
CA THR A 623 11.37 3.52 -3.30
C THR A 623 9.99 4.14 -3.55
N PRO A 624 9.78 5.45 -3.32
CA PRO A 624 8.45 6.08 -3.29
C PRO A 624 7.54 5.76 -4.48
N GLU A 625 8.07 5.78 -5.71
CA GLU A 625 7.30 5.52 -6.93
C GLU A 625 6.88 4.05 -7.08
N TYR A 626 7.53 3.14 -6.34
CA TYR A 626 7.36 1.69 -6.41
C TYR A 626 6.61 1.09 -5.22
N VAL A 627 6.37 1.90 -4.16
CA VAL A 627 5.72 1.42 -2.94
C VAL A 627 4.26 1.07 -3.18
N ALA A 628 3.83 -0.10 -2.69
CA ALA A 628 2.44 -0.53 -2.80
C ALA A 628 1.50 0.22 -1.83
N PRO A 629 0.20 0.38 -2.15
CA PRO A 629 -0.76 1.13 -1.34
C PRO A 629 -0.88 0.63 0.10
N GLU A 630 -0.84 -0.68 0.33
CA GLU A 630 -0.95 -1.28 1.66
C GLU A 630 0.25 -0.95 2.57
N VAL A 631 1.43 -0.70 1.98
CA VAL A 631 2.61 -0.22 2.72
C VAL A 631 2.39 1.23 3.15
N ILE A 632 1.92 2.09 2.23
CA ILE A 632 1.61 3.50 2.51
C ILE A 632 0.54 3.61 3.61
N LEU A 633 -0.47 2.74 3.56
CA LEU A 633 -1.59 2.72 4.52
C LEU A 633 -1.28 1.97 5.82
N SER A 634 -0.07 1.42 5.98
CA SER A 634 0.33 0.63 7.15
C SER A 634 -0.65 -0.51 7.50
N LYS A 635 -1.23 -1.17 6.48
CA LYS A 635 -2.19 -2.27 6.65
C LYS A 635 -1.55 -3.63 6.88
N GLY A 636 -0.22 -3.69 6.90
CA GLY A 636 0.53 -4.94 6.81
C GLY A 636 0.60 -5.45 5.37
N HIS A 637 1.74 -6.02 4.98
CA HIS A 637 1.99 -6.45 3.62
C HIS A 637 2.74 -7.78 3.56
N ASP A 638 2.65 -8.45 2.43
CA ASP A 638 3.24 -9.74 2.13
C ASP A 638 3.92 -9.74 0.74
N PHE A 639 4.09 -10.90 0.14
CA PHE A 639 4.71 -11.06 -1.19
C PHE A 639 4.05 -10.25 -2.30
N SER A 640 2.78 -9.88 -2.14
CA SER A 640 1.99 -9.14 -3.13
C SER A 640 2.56 -7.76 -3.46
N VAL A 641 3.36 -7.15 -2.57
CA VAL A 641 4.01 -5.86 -2.84
C VAL A 641 5.04 -5.94 -3.96
N ASP A 642 5.71 -7.09 -4.13
CA ASP A 642 6.67 -7.31 -5.20
C ASP A 642 5.98 -7.37 -6.56
N PHE A 643 4.74 -7.88 -6.64
CA PHE A 643 3.95 -7.88 -7.87
C PHE A 643 3.44 -6.48 -8.24
N TRP A 644 3.09 -5.65 -7.25
CA TRP A 644 2.82 -4.23 -7.50
C TRP A 644 4.04 -3.55 -8.13
N SER A 645 5.20 -3.68 -7.51
CA SER A 645 6.45 -3.09 -8.00
C SER A 645 6.83 -3.61 -9.38
N LEU A 646 6.55 -4.89 -9.69
CA LEU A 646 6.72 -5.46 -11.03
C LEU A 646 5.83 -4.75 -12.06
N GLY A 647 4.59 -4.42 -11.72
CA GLY A 647 3.70 -3.63 -12.58
C GLY A 647 4.24 -2.23 -12.86
N ILE A 648 4.79 -1.56 -11.85
CA ILE A 648 5.46 -0.26 -12.01
C ILE A 648 6.68 -0.39 -12.93
N LEU A 649 7.49 -1.44 -12.75
CA LEU A 649 8.66 -1.71 -13.60
C LEU A 649 8.27 -1.92 -15.07
N VAL A 650 7.22 -2.71 -15.35
CA VAL A 650 6.74 -2.91 -16.75
C VAL A 650 6.39 -1.58 -17.39
N TYR A 651 5.67 -0.72 -16.67
CA TYR A 651 5.31 0.61 -17.17
C TYR A 651 6.56 1.46 -17.43
N GLU A 652 7.48 1.53 -16.48
CA GLU A 652 8.69 2.36 -16.59
C GLU A 652 9.61 1.88 -17.71
N LEU A 653 9.79 0.58 -17.89
CA LEU A 653 10.62 0.06 -18.99
C LEU A 653 10.05 0.43 -20.37
N LEU A 654 8.73 0.43 -20.52
CA LEU A 654 8.05 0.77 -21.78
C LEU A 654 7.99 2.28 -22.06
N THR A 655 8.04 3.14 -21.04
CA THR A 655 7.84 4.59 -21.18
C THR A 655 9.06 5.43 -20.81
N GLY A 656 10.01 4.86 -20.07
CA GLY A 656 11.18 5.56 -19.53
C GLY A 656 10.92 6.29 -18.21
N SER A 657 9.70 6.26 -17.67
CA SER A 657 9.36 6.89 -16.40
C SER A 657 8.25 6.13 -15.66
N PRO A 658 8.22 6.13 -14.32
CA PRO A 658 7.21 5.43 -13.56
C PRO A 658 5.82 6.10 -13.70
N PRO A 659 4.71 5.32 -13.55
CA PRO A 659 3.34 5.83 -13.72
C PRO A 659 2.94 6.86 -12.66
N PHE A 660 3.53 6.77 -11.47
CA PHE A 660 3.24 7.64 -10.35
C PHE A 660 4.48 8.46 -10.01
N SER A 661 4.50 9.72 -10.45
CA SER A 661 5.59 10.65 -10.16
C SER A 661 5.01 12.02 -9.84
N GLY A 662 5.13 12.46 -8.60
CA GLY A 662 4.71 13.77 -8.11
C GLY A 662 5.87 14.75 -8.02
N ALA A 663 5.56 16.03 -7.76
CA ALA A 663 6.57 17.05 -7.51
C ALA A 663 7.37 16.77 -6.23
N ASP A 664 6.76 16.08 -5.29
CA ASP A 664 7.35 15.61 -4.04
C ASP A 664 6.84 14.19 -3.72
N GLN A 665 7.42 13.57 -2.69
CA GLN A 665 7.10 12.24 -2.24
C GLN A 665 5.63 12.10 -1.82
N MET A 666 5.07 13.13 -1.21
CA MET A 666 3.67 13.15 -0.76
C MET A 666 2.70 13.11 -1.95
N MET A 667 2.97 13.90 -2.99
CA MET A 667 2.17 13.88 -4.21
C MET A 667 2.25 12.53 -4.90
N THR A 668 3.42 11.89 -4.91
CA THR A 668 3.60 10.53 -5.44
C THR A 668 2.71 9.54 -4.69
N TYR A 669 2.70 9.53 -3.35
CA TYR A 669 1.85 8.66 -2.57
C TYR A 669 0.35 8.93 -2.78
N ASN A 670 -0.04 10.20 -2.92
CA ASN A 670 -1.43 10.53 -3.24
C ASN A 670 -1.86 10.01 -4.62
N LEU A 671 -0.96 10.00 -5.62
CA LEU A 671 -1.23 9.42 -6.92
C LEU A 671 -1.37 7.89 -6.83
N ILE A 672 -0.49 7.22 -6.11
CA ILE A 672 -0.57 5.78 -5.85
C ILE A 672 -1.91 5.40 -5.19
N LEU A 673 -2.32 6.16 -4.17
CA LEU A 673 -3.58 5.92 -3.45
C LEU A 673 -4.84 6.24 -4.28
N LYS A 674 -4.73 7.03 -5.36
CA LYS A 674 -5.81 7.20 -6.35
C LYS A 674 -6.00 5.99 -7.25
N GLY A 675 -4.98 5.17 -7.42
CA GLY A 675 -5.00 3.92 -8.14
C GLY A 675 -4.68 4.02 -9.63
N ILE A 676 -4.23 2.89 -10.17
CA ILE A 676 -3.84 2.73 -11.59
C ILE A 676 -5.04 2.89 -12.55
N GLU A 677 -6.26 2.64 -12.07
CA GLU A 677 -7.48 2.72 -12.87
C GLU A 677 -7.80 4.14 -13.35
N LYS A 678 -7.31 5.15 -12.61
CA LYS A 678 -7.50 6.57 -12.95
C LYS A 678 -6.37 7.13 -13.81
N LEU A 679 -5.38 6.30 -14.17
CA LEU A 679 -4.27 6.71 -15.00
C LEU A 679 -4.61 6.54 -16.47
N ASP A 680 -4.38 7.59 -17.26
CA ASP A 680 -4.42 7.53 -18.73
C ASP A 680 -3.09 6.97 -19.25
N PHE A 681 -3.15 5.81 -19.91
CA PHE A 681 -1.96 5.17 -20.45
C PHE A 681 -1.50 5.84 -21.75
N PRO A 682 -0.20 6.11 -21.92
CA PRO A 682 0.32 6.66 -23.16
C PRO A 682 0.17 5.66 -24.29
N LYS A 683 -0.03 6.15 -25.52
CA LYS A 683 -0.28 5.31 -26.73
C LYS A 683 0.84 4.33 -27.06
N ILE A 684 2.04 4.53 -26.52
CA ILE A 684 3.17 3.61 -26.70
C ILE A 684 2.91 2.26 -26.00
N ILE A 685 2.11 2.24 -24.93
CA ILE A 685 1.72 1.01 -24.24
C ILE A 685 0.52 0.41 -24.96
N THR A 686 0.71 -0.76 -25.55
CA THR A 686 -0.37 -1.49 -26.23
C THR A 686 -1.32 -2.13 -25.23
N ARG A 687 -2.52 -2.57 -25.68
CA ARG A 687 -3.57 -3.13 -24.80
C ARG A 687 -3.14 -4.33 -23.94
N ARG A 688 -2.20 -5.16 -24.42
CA ARG A 688 -1.79 -6.36 -23.70
C ARG A 688 -0.90 -6.06 -22.49
N PRO A 689 0.19 -5.28 -22.61
CA PRO A 689 0.96 -4.86 -21.43
C PRO A 689 0.16 -3.93 -20.51
N GLU A 690 -0.73 -3.06 -21.04
CA GLU A 690 -1.64 -2.28 -20.19
C GLU A 690 -2.50 -3.17 -19.29
N ASP A 691 -3.09 -4.23 -19.82
CA ASP A 691 -3.88 -5.19 -19.04
C ASP A 691 -3.03 -5.86 -17.94
N LEU A 692 -1.80 -6.26 -18.27
CA LEU A 692 -0.88 -6.82 -17.25
C LEU A 692 -0.59 -5.81 -16.13
N ILE A 693 -0.24 -4.57 -16.48
CA ILE A 693 0.06 -3.51 -15.51
C ILE A 693 -1.14 -3.26 -14.60
N ARG A 694 -2.35 -3.11 -15.16
CA ARG A 694 -3.58 -2.89 -14.37
C ARG A 694 -3.86 -4.04 -13.41
N ARG A 695 -3.62 -5.29 -13.82
CA ARG A 695 -3.80 -6.48 -12.96
C ARG A 695 -2.73 -6.62 -11.88
N LEU A 696 -1.48 -6.24 -12.17
CA LEU A 696 -0.40 -6.24 -11.19
C LEU A 696 -0.55 -5.09 -10.19
N CYS A 697 -1.08 -3.93 -10.61
CA CYS A 697 -1.24 -2.73 -9.78
C CYS A 697 -2.67 -2.57 -9.22
N ARG A 698 -3.38 -3.67 -8.94
CA ARG A 698 -4.66 -3.61 -8.20
C ARG A 698 -4.45 -3.04 -6.82
N GLN A 699 -5.35 -2.14 -6.39
CA GLN A 699 -5.30 -1.53 -5.05
C GLN A 699 -5.44 -2.58 -3.94
N ASN A 700 -6.38 -3.52 -4.13
CA ASN A 700 -6.53 -4.65 -3.23
C ASN A 700 -5.46 -5.72 -3.54
N PRO A 701 -4.56 -6.05 -2.58
CA PRO A 701 -3.51 -7.05 -2.78
C PRO A 701 -4.04 -8.44 -3.17
N THR A 702 -5.25 -8.79 -2.76
CA THR A 702 -5.85 -10.12 -3.02
C THR A 702 -6.32 -10.29 -4.46
N GLU A 703 -6.66 -9.19 -5.14
CA GLU A 703 -7.03 -9.17 -6.56
C GLU A 703 -5.82 -9.07 -7.50
N ARG A 704 -4.63 -8.89 -6.92
CA ARG A 704 -3.41 -8.61 -7.67
C ARG A 704 -2.91 -9.87 -8.37
N LEU A 705 -2.63 -9.77 -9.66
CA LEU A 705 -2.06 -10.87 -10.43
C LEU A 705 -0.72 -11.31 -9.82
N GLY A 706 -0.52 -12.60 -9.64
CA GLY A 706 0.60 -13.18 -8.90
C GLY A 706 0.24 -13.56 -7.45
N ASN A 707 -0.78 -12.93 -6.86
CA ASN A 707 -1.30 -13.28 -5.55
C ASN A 707 -2.58 -14.11 -5.59
N LEU A 708 -3.10 -14.38 -6.78
CA LEU A 708 -4.26 -15.23 -7.00
C LEU A 708 -3.94 -16.71 -6.77
N ARG A 709 -4.91 -17.59 -7.03
CA ARG A 709 -4.84 -19.04 -6.76
C ARG A 709 -3.59 -19.75 -7.31
N ASN A 710 -3.20 -19.47 -8.56
CA ASN A 710 -2.04 -20.12 -9.17
C ASN A 710 -0.72 -19.37 -8.90
N GLY A 711 -0.76 -18.30 -8.09
CA GLY A 711 0.41 -17.51 -7.74
C GLY A 711 1.09 -16.91 -8.98
N ILE A 712 2.41 -16.92 -9.00
CA ILE A 712 3.21 -16.32 -10.07
C ILE A 712 2.97 -16.96 -11.46
N ASN A 713 2.39 -18.17 -11.52
CA ASN A 713 2.03 -18.81 -12.78
C ASN A 713 0.94 -18.05 -13.54
N ASP A 714 0.10 -17.25 -12.85
CA ASP A 714 -0.89 -16.40 -13.51
C ASP A 714 -0.20 -15.27 -14.29
N ILE A 715 0.93 -14.76 -13.78
CA ILE A 715 1.78 -13.79 -14.48
C ILE A 715 2.41 -14.46 -15.71
N LYS A 716 3.02 -15.64 -15.55
CA LYS A 716 3.68 -16.39 -16.64
C LYS A 716 2.74 -16.76 -17.77
N LYS A 717 1.46 -17.04 -17.45
CA LYS A 717 0.41 -17.39 -18.43
C LYS A 717 -0.34 -16.18 -18.98
N HIS A 718 -0.03 -14.96 -18.54
CA HIS A 718 -0.73 -13.77 -19.02
C HIS A 718 -0.56 -13.60 -20.55
N ARG A 719 -1.62 -13.15 -21.24
CA ARG A 719 -1.67 -13.02 -22.72
C ARG A 719 -0.54 -12.18 -23.32
N TRP A 720 0.05 -11.24 -22.56
CA TRP A 720 1.21 -10.46 -23.01
C TRP A 720 2.49 -11.30 -23.05
N LEU A 721 2.63 -12.26 -22.14
CA LEU A 721 3.76 -13.17 -22.01
C LEU A 721 3.50 -14.54 -22.69
N SER A 722 2.34 -14.68 -23.35
CA SER A 722 2.02 -15.90 -24.11
C SER A 722 3.06 -16.17 -25.19
N GLY A 723 3.56 -17.41 -25.25
CA GLY A 723 4.62 -17.83 -26.18
C GLY A 723 6.04 -17.44 -25.74
N PHE A 724 6.22 -16.81 -24.57
CA PHE A 724 7.54 -16.55 -24.00
C PHE A 724 8.19 -17.88 -23.53
N ASN A 725 9.43 -18.11 -23.94
CA ASN A 725 10.15 -19.34 -23.63
C ASN A 725 10.74 -19.30 -22.20
N TRP A 726 9.91 -19.62 -21.21
CA TRP A 726 10.29 -19.64 -19.80
C TRP A 726 11.39 -20.65 -19.48
N ASP A 727 11.34 -21.84 -20.09
CA ASP A 727 12.37 -22.88 -19.89
C ASP A 727 13.71 -22.45 -20.46
N GLY A 728 13.71 -21.85 -21.65
CA GLY A 728 14.91 -21.26 -22.23
C GLY A 728 15.50 -20.14 -21.37
N LEU A 729 14.64 -19.31 -20.76
CA LEU A 729 15.08 -18.27 -19.82
C LEU A 729 15.72 -18.88 -18.57
N LYS A 730 15.05 -19.81 -17.92
CA LYS A 730 15.55 -20.50 -16.70
C LYS A 730 16.89 -21.18 -16.95
N MET A 731 17.04 -21.80 -18.10
CA MET A 731 18.25 -22.48 -18.50
C MET A 731 19.32 -21.53 -19.04
N ARG A 732 19.04 -20.21 -19.06
CA ARG A 732 19.95 -19.19 -19.62
C ARG A 732 20.35 -19.47 -21.08
N LYS A 733 19.45 -20.08 -21.85
CA LYS A 733 19.64 -20.43 -23.28
C LYS A 733 19.09 -19.38 -24.24
N LEU A 734 18.39 -18.36 -23.72
CA LEU A 734 17.93 -17.25 -24.55
C LEU A 734 19.06 -16.28 -24.83
N THR A 735 19.14 -15.79 -26.06
CA THR A 735 20.02 -14.66 -26.37
C THR A 735 19.43 -13.38 -25.75
N SER A 736 20.18 -12.75 -24.86
CA SER A 736 19.74 -11.50 -24.23
C SER A 736 19.76 -10.34 -25.23
N PRO A 737 18.66 -9.54 -25.32
CA PRO A 737 18.66 -8.29 -26.10
C PRO A 737 19.48 -7.16 -25.45
N LEU A 738 20.01 -7.41 -24.25
CA LEU A 738 20.77 -6.46 -23.44
C LEU A 738 22.25 -6.81 -23.34
N LYS A 739 22.71 -7.86 -24.03
CA LYS A 739 24.11 -8.27 -23.99
C LYS A 739 25.01 -7.12 -24.41
N ARG A 740 26.08 -6.90 -23.64
CA ARG A 740 27.13 -5.90 -23.88
C ARG A 740 28.48 -6.61 -24.00
N GLU A 741 29.36 -6.09 -24.82
CA GLU A 741 30.71 -6.62 -24.95
C GLU A 741 31.57 -6.14 -23.80
N LEU A 742 32.21 -7.09 -23.12
CA LEU A 742 33.16 -6.83 -22.02
C LEU A 742 34.58 -7.23 -22.46
N SER A 743 35.53 -6.36 -22.20
CA SER A 743 36.93 -6.61 -22.51
C SER A 743 37.62 -7.58 -21.52
N GLY A 744 37.00 -7.86 -20.37
CA GLY A 744 37.50 -8.79 -19.36
C GLY A 744 36.78 -8.69 -18.02
N PRO A 745 37.22 -9.46 -17.00
CA PRO A 745 36.56 -9.51 -15.70
C PRO A 745 36.78 -8.26 -14.84
N THR A 746 37.56 -7.29 -15.30
CA THR A 746 37.76 -6.00 -14.64
C THR A 746 37.26 -4.81 -15.49
N ASP A 747 36.44 -5.08 -16.51
CA ASP A 747 35.85 -4.03 -17.35
C ASP A 747 34.70 -3.34 -16.64
N TYR A 748 34.86 -2.08 -16.29
CA TYR A 748 33.87 -1.25 -15.62
C TYR A 748 33.34 -0.11 -16.50
N SER A 749 33.54 -0.19 -17.81
CA SER A 749 33.18 0.85 -18.79
C SER A 749 31.70 1.23 -18.77
N TYR A 750 30.82 0.35 -18.25
CA TYR A 750 29.38 0.56 -18.15
C TYR A 750 28.91 1.13 -16.80
N PHE A 751 29.86 1.55 -15.95
CA PHE A 751 29.55 2.17 -14.66
C PHE A 751 29.98 3.64 -14.64
N ASP A 752 29.26 4.45 -13.85
CA ASP A 752 29.62 5.84 -13.63
C ASP A 752 30.95 5.93 -12.85
N SER A 753 31.74 6.98 -13.11
CA SER A 753 32.97 7.24 -12.36
C SER A 753 32.64 7.93 -11.02
N TYR A 754 33.20 7.40 -9.94
CA TYR A 754 33.04 7.95 -8.60
C TYR A 754 34.38 8.48 -8.06
N PRO A 755 34.34 9.63 -7.33
CA PRO A 755 35.55 10.13 -6.69
C PRO A 755 35.99 9.16 -5.59
N PRO A 756 37.33 9.07 -5.33
CA PRO A 756 37.81 8.28 -4.21
C PRO A 756 37.26 8.80 -2.88
N GLU A 757 37.11 7.92 -1.91
CA GLU A 757 36.62 8.29 -0.58
C GLU A 757 37.64 9.20 0.12
N VAL A 758 37.17 10.37 0.56
CA VAL A 758 38.03 11.32 1.31
C VAL A 758 37.88 11.02 2.81
N GLY A 759 38.95 10.64 3.45
CA GLY A 759 39.01 10.34 4.87
C GLY A 759 38.70 8.87 5.21
N SER A 760 39.08 8.47 6.40
CA SER A 760 38.81 7.14 6.95
C SER A 760 37.77 7.27 8.06
N PRO A 761 36.69 6.45 8.05
CA PRO A 761 35.72 6.49 9.13
C PRO A 761 36.38 6.12 10.48
N PRO A 762 35.80 6.57 11.59
CA PRO A 762 36.27 6.18 12.92
C PRO A 762 36.08 4.69 13.17
N ASP A 763 36.89 4.13 14.09
CA ASP A 763 36.71 2.76 14.53
C ASP A 763 35.38 2.57 15.28
N GLU A 764 34.78 1.39 15.12
CA GLU A 764 33.59 0.97 15.80
C GLU A 764 33.86 -0.39 16.46
N LEU A 765 33.81 -0.43 17.79
CA LEU A 765 34.27 -1.54 18.62
C LEU A 765 33.16 -2.08 19.56
N SER A 766 31.90 -1.80 19.32
CA SER A 766 30.80 -2.29 20.16
C SER A 766 30.61 -3.80 20.10
N GLY A 767 31.19 -4.46 19.07
CA GLY A 767 31.13 -5.90 18.90
C GLY A 767 29.80 -6.41 18.31
N TRP A 768 28.94 -5.53 17.80
CA TRP A 768 27.70 -5.95 17.14
C TRP A 768 27.95 -6.90 15.97
N ASP A 769 29.08 -6.76 15.30
CA ASP A 769 29.50 -7.54 14.13
C ASP A 769 30.19 -8.88 14.49
N LYS A 770 30.05 -9.37 15.73
CA LYS A 770 30.80 -10.56 16.21
C LYS A 770 30.62 -11.77 15.31
N ASP A 771 29.40 -11.99 14.82
CA ASP A 771 29.03 -13.16 13.99
C ASP A 771 28.92 -12.81 12.50
N PHE A 772 29.54 -11.70 12.07
CA PHE A 772 29.50 -11.25 10.68
C PHE A 772 30.50 -11.96 9.76
#